data_332e1845e0571abdc9050fa8b59beb46
#
_entry.id   332e1845e0571abdc9050fa8b59beb46
#
_cell.length_a   1.000
_cell.length_b   1.000
_cell.length_c   1.000
_cell.angle_alpha   90.00
_cell.angle_beta   90.00
_cell.angle_gamma   90.00
#
_symmetry.space_group_name_H-M   'P 1'
#
loop_
_entity.id
_entity.type
_entity.pdbx_description
1 polymer ?
#
loop_
_entity_poly.entity_id
_entity_poly.type
_entity_poly.pdbx_seq_one_letter_code
_entity_poly.pdbx_strand_id
1 'polypeptide(L)'
;MSKYPFESIEPKWQKYWEENKTFKVREDASFPKEKRMYVLDMFPYPSAAGLHVGHPEGYTATDIYCRYLRMNGYNVLHPMGYDAFGLPAENYAIKTGTHPATTTNANIEHFTKQIKSLGFSYDWDRCVSTCDSSYYKWTQWIFLQLFKRGLAYESNTPINWCPSCKTGLANEEVKEGKCDRCGTQVTHKTIRQWVLKITAYADRLLEDLDTLDWPESVKLMQRNWIGKSTGAEVTFTIADKDGKPTDQKLTVYTTRCDTLFGATYMVVSPEHPLVKQLTTPEQKAFVEEYVELSAKKSDLERTDLNKDKTGVFSGSYAINPVNGKLIPVWIADYVLISYGTGAIMAVPAHDDRDWEFAKKFNLPIIEVLKSDVNVQEQPWTQDGIHVNSEFLDGLNKKDAIEKMLEFLEEKKIGKKAVNYKLRDWIFSRQRYWGEPIPLVHCEKCGIVPVPEEELPLELPNVKSYQPTGTGESPLAGIESWVNCTCPKCGGKARRETNTMPQWGGSCWYYLRYLDPKNNSAFCSKEKENYWMPVDLYVGGAEHAVLHLLYARFWHKVLYDLGLVSTKEPFQRLVNQGMITSFAYQRKNKTLVPVDEVEQHSDGLWYEKATGEKLEQVVAKMSKSLKNVVNPDDEIKQYGADSVRMYEMFMGPLTMSKPWNTQGIIGIHRFLEKVWSLSEKPLSDIDITGHLTDEKLVALRKSFAQTISKVTNDTKTLNFNTAISQMMIFVNDLSKMESIPRAMWSDFVKILSVYAPHIGEELWQKLGNGKTIAYEKWPSFNEEYLKDDEKTIVVMVNGKLRGKFQAPSGSADDVLIEMAKNDEGAKKFLEGKQIVKSVVVKDKLVNFVAK
;
A
#
# COMPACT_ATOMS: atom_id res chain seq x y z
N MET A 1 8.02 -44.34 -7.59
CA MET A 1 7.12 -43.31 -8.08
C MET A 1 7.78 -42.73 -9.34
N SER A 2 7.02 -42.58 -10.43
CA SER A 2 7.52 -41.85 -11.60
C SER A 2 7.74 -40.38 -11.24
N LYS A 3 8.85 -39.84 -11.68
CA LYS A 3 9.18 -38.43 -11.46
C LYS A 3 8.22 -37.55 -12.27
N TYR A 4 7.70 -36.48 -11.67
CA TYR A 4 6.93 -35.44 -12.40
C TYR A 4 7.86 -34.71 -13.39
N PRO A 5 7.66 -34.86 -14.73
CA PRO A 5 8.58 -34.34 -15.73
C PRO A 5 8.26 -32.89 -16.09
N PHE A 6 8.28 -31.98 -15.09
CA PHE A 6 7.95 -30.56 -15.25
C PHE A 6 8.80 -29.87 -16.32
N GLU A 7 10.07 -30.26 -16.47
CA GLU A 7 11.00 -29.69 -17.45
C GLU A 7 10.48 -29.77 -18.91
N SER A 8 9.65 -30.77 -19.22
CA SER A 8 9.02 -30.92 -20.54
C SER A 8 7.57 -30.42 -20.58
N ILE A 9 6.82 -30.56 -19.50
CA ILE A 9 5.40 -30.22 -19.41
C ILE A 9 5.19 -28.71 -19.37
N GLU A 10 5.94 -27.99 -18.52
CA GLU A 10 5.73 -26.56 -18.32
C GLU A 10 5.96 -25.74 -19.60
N PRO A 11 7.08 -25.90 -20.33
CA PRO A 11 7.29 -25.17 -21.58
C PRO A 11 6.26 -25.52 -22.66
N LYS A 12 5.77 -26.78 -22.71
CA LYS A 12 4.72 -27.22 -23.62
C LYS A 12 3.45 -26.40 -23.45
N TRP A 13 2.99 -26.26 -22.19
CA TRP A 13 1.73 -25.56 -21.91
C TRP A 13 1.86 -24.04 -21.97
N GLN A 14 3.00 -23.47 -21.58
CA GLN A 14 3.30 -22.04 -21.78
C GLN A 14 3.21 -21.68 -23.27
N LYS A 15 3.83 -22.47 -24.13
CA LYS A 15 3.75 -22.30 -25.58
C LYS A 15 2.31 -22.44 -26.11
N TYR A 16 1.57 -23.44 -25.63
CA TYR A 16 0.17 -23.64 -26.01
C TYR A 16 -0.69 -22.41 -25.68
N TRP A 17 -0.59 -21.88 -24.47
CA TRP A 17 -1.36 -20.70 -24.06
C TRP A 17 -0.99 -19.44 -24.85
N GLU A 18 0.27 -19.27 -25.18
CA GLU A 18 0.74 -18.13 -25.97
C GLU A 18 0.23 -18.20 -27.43
N GLU A 19 0.40 -19.34 -28.09
CA GLU A 19 -0.01 -19.56 -29.48
C GLU A 19 -1.54 -19.46 -29.67
N ASN A 20 -2.30 -19.99 -28.72
CA ASN A 20 -3.76 -19.97 -28.77
C ASN A 20 -4.36 -18.70 -28.14
N LYS A 21 -3.54 -17.79 -27.56
CA LYS A 21 -4.01 -16.61 -26.84
C LYS A 21 -5.10 -16.97 -25.84
N THR A 22 -4.88 -18.05 -25.07
CA THR A 22 -5.90 -18.72 -24.23
C THR A 22 -6.59 -17.75 -23.29
N PHE A 23 -5.88 -16.75 -22.76
CA PHE A 23 -6.40 -15.82 -21.75
C PHE A 23 -6.76 -14.44 -22.31
N LYS A 24 -6.81 -14.30 -23.62
CA LYS A 24 -7.27 -13.07 -24.27
C LYS A 24 -8.74 -12.82 -23.96
N VAL A 25 -9.06 -11.65 -23.46
CA VAL A 25 -10.40 -11.24 -23.10
C VAL A 25 -10.97 -10.20 -24.07
N ARG A 26 -12.27 -10.18 -24.22
CA ARG A 26 -13.01 -9.19 -25.03
C ARG A 26 -14.19 -8.64 -24.24
N GLU A 27 -14.60 -7.45 -24.63
CA GLU A 27 -15.84 -6.83 -24.15
C GLU A 27 -17.02 -7.54 -24.83
N ASP A 28 -17.61 -8.49 -24.12
CA ASP A 28 -18.73 -9.32 -24.60
C ASP A 28 -20.00 -8.95 -23.82
N ALA A 29 -20.98 -8.39 -24.53
CA ALA A 29 -22.26 -7.94 -23.97
C ALA A 29 -23.12 -9.09 -23.43
N SER A 30 -22.84 -10.35 -23.79
CA SER A 30 -23.54 -11.52 -23.24
C SER A 30 -23.25 -11.76 -21.78
N PHE A 31 -22.10 -11.26 -21.25
CA PHE A 31 -21.82 -11.32 -19.81
C PHE A 31 -22.54 -10.17 -19.08
N PRO A 32 -23.42 -10.47 -18.13
CA PRO A 32 -23.99 -9.43 -17.28
C PRO A 32 -22.92 -8.81 -16.38
N LYS A 33 -23.17 -7.61 -15.86
CA LYS A 33 -22.16 -6.83 -15.12
C LYS A 33 -21.55 -7.61 -13.93
N GLU A 34 -22.36 -8.34 -13.20
CA GLU A 34 -21.97 -9.17 -12.05
C GLU A 34 -21.11 -10.39 -12.42
N LYS A 35 -20.97 -10.69 -13.71
CA LYS A 35 -20.10 -11.73 -14.25
C LYS A 35 -18.87 -11.17 -14.97
N ARG A 36 -18.59 -9.88 -14.84
CA ARG A 36 -17.40 -9.23 -15.35
C ARG A 36 -16.49 -8.93 -14.17
N MET A 37 -15.24 -9.27 -14.28
CA MET A 37 -14.26 -9.04 -13.20
C MET A 37 -12.98 -8.46 -13.76
N TYR A 38 -12.58 -7.33 -13.22
CA TYR A 38 -11.28 -6.72 -13.47
C TYR A 38 -10.37 -6.96 -12.25
N VAL A 39 -9.44 -7.88 -12.39
CA VAL A 39 -8.45 -8.23 -11.36
C VAL A 39 -7.11 -7.64 -11.77
N LEU A 40 -6.47 -6.91 -10.88
CA LEU A 40 -5.28 -6.14 -11.17
C LEU A 40 -4.19 -6.39 -10.14
N ASP A 41 -2.96 -6.58 -10.64
CA ASP A 41 -1.74 -6.55 -9.85
C ASP A 41 -1.08 -5.17 -9.95
N MET A 42 -0.39 -4.74 -8.90
CA MET A 42 0.56 -3.66 -9.05
C MET A 42 1.69 -4.11 -9.96
N PHE A 43 1.81 -3.46 -11.11
CA PHE A 43 2.78 -3.85 -12.14
C PHE A 43 4.23 -3.63 -11.69
N PRO A 44 5.17 -4.49 -12.11
CA PRO A 44 6.53 -4.42 -11.62
C PRO A 44 7.33 -3.26 -12.23
N TYR A 45 8.33 -2.81 -11.47
CA TYR A 45 9.40 -1.95 -11.95
C TYR A 45 10.56 -2.82 -12.48
N PRO A 46 10.85 -2.83 -13.80
CA PRO A 46 11.84 -3.73 -14.37
C PRO A 46 13.27 -3.30 -14.00
N SER A 47 13.78 -3.81 -12.89
CA SER A 47 15.16 -3.59 -12.44
C SER A 47 16.13 -4.64 -13.01
N ALA A 48 17.40 -4.30 -13.12
CA ALA A 48 18.45 -5.16 -13.68
C ALA A 48 18.63 -6.53 -13.02
N ALA A 49 18.10 -6.72 -11.81
CA ALA A 49 18.25 -7.99 -11.09
C ALA A 49 17.20 -9.06 -11.45
N GLY A 50 16.20 -8.73 -12.25
CA GLY A 50 15.03 -9.59 -12.44
C GLY A 50 14.09 -9.57 -11.23
N LEU A 51 13.11 -10.47 -11.25
CA LEU A 51 12.20 -10.71 -10.14
C LEU A 51 12.95 -11.41 -8.97
N HIS A 52 12.51 -11.17 -7.76
CA HIS A 52 12.80 -12.05 -6.62
C HIS A 52 11.50 -12.74 -6.19
N VAL A 53 11.59 -13.83 -5.42
CA VAL A 53 10.43 -14.66 -5.02
C VAL A 53 9.32 -13.89 -4.28
N GLY A 54 9.54 -12.67 -3.84
CA GLY A 54 8.48 -11.83 -3.27
C GLY A 54 7.55 -11.16 -4.29
N HIS A 55 7.95 -11.07 -5.58
CA HIS A 55 7.07 -10.50 -6.63
C HIS A 55 5.96 -11.47 -7.05
N PRO A 56 6.26 -12.76 -7.34
CA PRO A 56 5.24 -13.70 -7.79
C PRO A 56 4.15 -14.01 -6.77
N GLU A 57 4.33 -13.69 -5.50
CA GLU A 57 3.33 -13.97 -4.46
C GLU A 57 1.96 -13.34 -4.78
N GLY A 58 1.94 -12.04 -5.06
CA GLY A 58 0.72 -11.34 -5.45
C GLY A 58 0.18 -11.86 -6.77
N TYR A 59 1.06 -12.05 -7.75
CA TYR A 59 0.70 -12.52 -9.11
C TYR A 59 0.14 -13.94 -9.10
N THR A 60 0.67 -14.82 -8.25
CA THR A 60 0.13 -16.17 -8.07
C THR A 60 -1.25 -16.13 -7.43
N ALA A 61 -1.43 -15.28 -6.42
CA ALA A 61 -2.71 -15.12 -5.75
C ALA A 61 -3.82 -14.64 -6.70
N THR A 62 -3.54 -13.63 -7.50
CA THR A 62 -4.50 -13.10 -8.50
C THR A 62 -4.74 -14.10 -9.63
N ASP A 63 -3.71 -14.82 -10.08
CA ASP A 63 -3.85 -15.81 -11.13
C ASP A 63 -4.73 -16.98 -10.69
N ILE A 64 -4.54 -17.52 -9.49
CA ILE A 64 -5.41 -18.54 -8.91
C ILE A 64 -6.87 -18.05 -8.89
N TYR A 65 -7.08 -16.85 -8.39
CA TYR A 65 -8.42 -16.27 -8.32
C TYR A 65 -9.04 -16.05 -9.71
N CYS A 66 -8.27 -15.58 -10.69
CA CYS A 66 -8.73 -15.40 -12.07
C CYS A 66 -9.10 -16.72 -12.75
N ARG A 67 -8.29 -17.78 -12.58
CA ARG A 67 -8.59 -19.12 -13.10
C ARG A 67 -9.86 -19.68 -12.48
N TYR A 68 -10.01 -19.55 -11.17
CA TYR A 68 -11.22 -19.94 -10.46
C TYR A 68 -12.46 -19.21 -10.99
N LEU A 69 -12.38 -17.89 -11.21
CA LEU A 69 -13.47 -17.09 -11.75
C LEU A 69 -13.88 -17.53 -13.17
N ARG A 70 -12.90 -17.78 -14.06
CA ARG A 70 -13.19 -18.27 -15.43
C ARG A 70 -13.93 -19.59 -15.39
N MET A 71 -13.54 -20.53 -14.54
CA MET A 71 -14.23 -21.81 -14.34
C MET A 71 -15.66 -21.64 -13.76
N ASN A 72 -15.94 -20.50 -13.14
CA ASN A 72 -17.27 -20.13 -12.65
C ASN A 72 -18.07 -19.24 -13.65
N GLY A 73 -17.61 -19.16 -14.89
CA GLY A 73 -18.30 -18.47 -15.98
C GLY A 73 -18.22 -16.93 -15.89
N TYR A 74 -17.14 -16.39 -15.34
CA TYR A 74 -16.86 -14.95 -15.37
C TYR A 74 -16.05 -14.57 -16.61
N ASN A 75 -16.30 -13.38 -17.14
CA ASN A 75 -15.41 -12.71 -18.07
C ASN A 75 -14.37 -11.95 -17.26
N VAL A 76 -13.10 -12.35 -17.34
CA VAL A 76 -12.06 -11.88 -16.42
C VAL A 76 -10.98 -11.12 -17.19
N LEU A 77 -10.82 -9.84 -16.88
CA LEU A 77 -9.70 -9.02 -17.32
C LEU A 77 -8.56 -9.14 -16.30
N HIS A 78 -7.41 -9.66 -16.74
CA HIS A 78 -6.20 -9.81 -15.94
C HIS A 78 -4.99 -9.39 -16.79
N PRO A 79 -4.62 -8.10 -16.78
CA PRO A 79 -3.52 -7.56 -17.60
C PRO A 79 -2.21 -7.52 -16.83
N MET A 80 -1.11 -7.37 -17.56
CA MET A 80 0.24 -7.13 -17.04
C MET A 80 0.95 -6.05 -17.84
N GLY A 81 1.89 -5.33 -17.23
CA GLY A 81 2.72 -4.31 -17.86
C GLY A 81 3.90 -3.91 -16.99
N TYR A 82 4.52 -2.76 -17.31
CA TYR A 82 5.77 -2.35 -16.67
C TYR A 82 5.78 -0.85 -16.34
N ASP A 83 6.12 -0.54 -15.10
CA ASP A 83 6.47 0.82 -14.70
C ASP A 83 7.96 1.04 -15.02
N ALA A 84 8.26 1.78 -16.08
CA ALA A 84 9.56 1.72 -16.72
C ALA A 84 10.35 3.04 -16.76
N PHE A 85 9.73 4.15 -16.29
CA PHE A 85 10.43 5.41 -16.08
C PHE A 85 10.97 5.56 -14.65
N GLY A 86 11.83 6.53 -14.41
CA GLY A 86 12.23 6.97 -13.08
C GLY A 86 13.67 6.71 -12.70
N LEU A 87 14.01 7.15 -11.50
CA LEU A 87 15.37 7.18 -10.95
C LEU A 87 16.11 5.84 -10.92
N PRO A 88 15.48 4.69 -10.59
CA PRO A 88 16.24 3.45 -10.49
C PRO A 88 16.84 3.01 -11.83
N ALA A 89 16.10 3.13 -12.94
CA ALA A 89 16.60 2.79 -14.27
C ALA A 89 17.67 3.77 -14.74
N GLU A 90 17.46 5.07 -14.51
CA GLU A 90 18.44 6.09 -14.87
C GLU A 90 19.74 5.93 -14.10
N ASN A 91 19.68 5.75 -12.77
CA ASN A 91 20.88 5.56 -11.94
C ASN A 91 21.64 4.29 -12.31
N TYR A 92 20.95 3.21 -12.66
CA TYR A 92 21.58 2.01 -13.15
C TYR A 92 22.28 2.25 -14.50
N ALA A 93 21.64 2.91 -15.44
CA ALA A 93 22.19 3.26 -16.71
C ALA A 93 23.43 4.18 -16.60
N ILE A 94 23.38 5.17 -15.72
CA ILE A 94 24.55 6.02 -15.40
C ILE A 94 25.71 5.18 -14.85
N LYS A 95 25.42 4.28 -13.91
CA LYS A 95 26.46 3.40 -13.29
C LYS A 95 27.11 2.45 -14.28
N THR A 96 26.36 1.98 -15.27
CA THR A 96 26.81 1.02 -16.31
C THR A 96 27.31 1.69 -17.58
N GLY A 97 27.19 3.02 -17.70
CA GLY A 97 27.58 3.77 -18.89
C GLY A 97 26.73 3.49 -20.13
N THR A 98 25.46 3.05 -19.92
CA THR A 98 24.49 2.71 -20.96
C THR A 98 23.37 3.73 -21.06
N HIS A 99 22.57 3.68 -22.13
CA HIS A 99 21.38 4.51 -22.24
C HIS A 99 20.20 3.87 -21.45
N PRO A 100 19.38 4.63 -20.69
CA PRO A 100 18.30 4.06 -19.86
C PRO A 100 17.26 3.30 -20.69
N ALA A 101 16.92 3.73 -21.90
CA ALA A 101 16.01 3.00 -22.77
C ALA A 101 16.52 1.59 -23.10
N THR A 102 17.83 1.44 -23.41
CA THR A 102 18.43 0.14 -23.75
C THR A 102 18.35 -0.84 -22.58
N THR A 103 18.76 -0.38 -21.39
CA THR A 103 18.72 -1.23 -20.18
C THR A 103 17.30 -1.54 -19.76
N THR A 104 16.39 -0.59 -19.83
CA THR A 104 14.98 -0.77 -19.48
C THR A 104 14.31 -1.80 -20.40
N ASN A 105 14.51 -1.72 -21.71
CA ASN A 105 13.94 -2.67 -22.66
C ASN A 105 14.48 -4.10 -22.43
N ALA A 106 15.79 -4.24 -22.22
CA ALA A 106 16.38 -5.55 -21.89
C ALA A 106 15.81 -6.13 -20.56
N ASN A 107 15.60 -5.28 -19.58
CA ASN A 107 14.99 -5.70 -18.31
C ASN A 107 13.51 -6.09 -18.50
N ILE A 108 12.75 -5.36 -19.30
CA ILE A 108 11.34 -5.71 -19.62
C ILE A 108 11.29 -7.09 -20.29
N GLU A 109 12.17 -7.37 -21.25
CA GLU A 109 12.25 -8.69 -21.88
C GLU A 109 12.56 -9.80 -20.88
N HIS A 110 13.50 -9.55 -19.97
CA HIS A 110 13.85 -10.51 -18.92
C HIS A 110 12.69 -10.77 -17.96
N PHE A 111 12.05 -9.71 -17.44
CA PHE A 111 10.87 -9.82 -16.59
C PHE A 111 9.72 -10.54 -17.29
N THR A 112 9.49 -10.24 -18.56
CA THR A 112 8.46 -10.92 -19.37
C THR A 112 8.70 -12.43 -19.43
N LYS A 113 9.96 -12.86 -19.63
CA LYS A 113 10.32 -14.29 -19.64
C LYS A 113 10.05 -14.93 -18.28
N GLN A 114 10.47 -14.27 -17.19
CA GLN A 114 10.24 -14.78 -15.83
C GLN A 114 8.74 -14.89 -15.50
N ILE A 115 7.94 -13.86 -15.83
CA ILE A 115 6.50 -13.88 -15.57
C ILE A 115 5.81 -14.97 -16.41
N LYS A 116 6.18 -15.13 -17.68
CA LYS A 116 5.63 -16.17 -18.55
C LYS A 116 6.01 -17.58 -18.09
N SER A 117 7.23 -17.79 -17.57
CA SER A 117 7.66 -19.10 -17.09
C SER A 117 6.86 -19.59 -15.89
N LEU A 118 6.24 -18.69 -15.11
CA LEU A 118 5.35 -19.01 -14.01
C LEU A 118 3.94 -19.40 -14.48
N GLY A 119 3.63 -19.28 -15.78
CA GLY A 119 2.38 -19.74 -16.36
C GLY A 119 1.15 -18.93 -15.96
N PHE A 120 1.31 -17.64 -15.65
CA PHE A 120 0.18 -16.78 -15.29
C PHE A 120 -0.77 -16.52 -16.45
N SER A 121 -2.07 -16.42 -16.14
CA SER A 121 -3.16 -16.25 -17.11
C SER A 121 -3.43 -14.79 -17.48
N TYR A 122 -2.37 -14.03 -17.77
CA TYR A 122 -2.48 -12.64 -18.21
C TYR A 122 -2.92 -12.51 -19.67
N ASP A 123 -3.71 -11.49 -19.96
CA ASP A 123 -3.96 -11.05 -21.35
C ASP A 123 -2.79 -10.19 -21.84
N TRP A 124 -1.80 -10.84 -22.45
CA TRP A 124 -0.60 -10.17 -22.97
C TRP A 124 -0.85 -9.21 -24.15
N ASP A 125 -2.00 -9.33 -24.82
CA ASP A 125 -2.38 -8.35 -25.88
C ASP A 125 -2.66 -6.95 -25.29
N ARG A 126 -2.81 -6.86 -23.96
CA ARG A 126 -3.04 -5.62 -23.21
C ARG A 126 -1.81 -5.11 -22.46
N CYS A 127 -0.65 -5.71 -22.71
CA CYS A 127 0.59 -5.28 -22.07
C CYS A 127 0.96 -3.84 -22.47
N VAL A 128 1.37 -3.05 -21.48
CA VAL A 128 1.84 -1.67 -21.64
C VAL A 128 3.15 -1.44 -20.90
N SER A 129 3.91 -0.44 -21.33
CA SER A 129 5.08 0.07 -20.64
C SER A 129 4.99 1.58 -20.51
N THR A 130 5.20 2.12 -19.32
CA THR A 130 5.06 3.56 -19.08
C THR A 130 6.05 4.41 -19.85
N CYS A 131 7.18 3.83 -20.30
CA CYS A 131 8.19 4.53 -21.09
C CYS A 131 7.94 4.51 -22.60
N ASP A 132 6.90 3.80 -23.08
CA ASP A 132 6.53 3.83 -24.49
C ASP A 132 5.85 5.16 -24.86
N SER A 133 6.24 5.76 -25.98
CA SER A 133 5.67 7.04 -26.42
C SER A 133 4.16 6.96 -26.67
N SER A 134 3.66 5.81 -27.11
CA SER A 134 2.21 5.52 -27.24
C SER A 134 1.47 5.50 -25.89
N TYR A 135 2.18 5.25 -24.79
CA TYR A 135 1.65 5.29 -23.42
C TYR A 135 1.75 6.71 -22.85
N TYR A 136 2.98 7.27 -22.78
CA TYR A 136 3.18 8.53 -22.06
C TYR A 136 2.61 9.75 -22.80
N LYS A 137 2.29 9.63 -24.12
CA LYS A 137 1.41 10.58 -24.80
C LYS A 137 0.19 10.94 -23.95
N TRP A 138 -0.43 9.91 -23.34
CA TRP A 138 -1.65 10.07 -22.59
C TRP A 138 -1.39 10.53 -21.17
N THR A 139 -0.25 10.19 -20.56
CA THR A 139 0.20 10.81 -19.31
C THR A 139 0.36 12.34 -19.51
N GLN A 140 0.99 12.74 -20.60
CA GLN A 140 1.13 14.15 -20.98
C GLN A 140 -0.22 14.82 -21.21
N TRP A 141 -1.13 14.13 -21.90
CA TRP A 141 -2.47 14.66 -22.15
C TRP A 141 -3.25 14.86 -20.84
N ILE A 142 -3.20 13.91 -19.91
CA ILE A 142 -3.86 14.05 -18.59
C ILE A 142 -3.24 15.22 -17.82
N PHE A 143 -1.92 15.37 -17.87
CA PHE A 143 -1.25 16.53 -17.25
C PHE A 143 -1.76 17.85 -17.85
N LEU A 144 -1.96 17.93 -19.16
CA LEU A 144 -2.54 19.12 -19.79
C LEU A 144 -3.98 19.40 -19.32
N GLN A 145 -4.77 18.37 -19.04
CA GLN A 145 -6.11 18.57 -18.46
C GLN A 145 -6.04 19.13 -17.03
N LEU A 146 -5.09 18.66 -16.22
CA LEU A 146 -4.80 19.24 -14.89
C LEU A 146 -4.35 20.71 -14.99
N PHE A 147 -3.45 21.00 -15.93
CA PHE A 147 -2.97 22.38 -16.18
C PHE A 147 -4.09 23.32 -16.60
N LYS A 148 -4.93 22.92 -17.57
CA LYS A 148 -6.08 23.71 -18.05
C LYS A 148 -7.09 24.04 -16.94
N ARG A 149 -7.18 23.20 -15.92
CA ARG A 149 -8.03 23.38 -14.73
C ARG A 149 -7.36 24.18 -13.61
N GLY A 150 -6.11 24.61 -13.76
CA GLY A 150 -5.36 25.27 -12.69
C GLY A 150 -4.99 24.33 -11.53
N LEU A 151 -5.02 23.01 -11.76
CA LEU A 151 -4.60 22.00 -10.81
C LEU A 151 -3.10 21.67 -10.92
N ALA A 152 -2.45 22.03 -12.00
CA ALA A 152 -1.00 22.04 -12.15
C ALA A 152 -0.51 23.50 -12.22
N TYR A 153 0.43 23.86 -11.38
CA TYR A 153 0.96 25.22 -11.29
C TYR A 153 2.45 25.21 -10.97
N GLU A 154 3.11 26.32 -11.30
CA GLU A 154 4.52 26.52 -10.99
C GLU A 154 4.68 27.13 -9.59
N SER A 155 5.63 26.62 -8.81
CA SER A 155 5.98 27.14 -7.50
C SER A 155 7.50 27.27 -7.36
N ASN A 156 7.94 28.30 -6.65
CA ASN A 156 9.34 28.53 -6.34
C ASN A 156 9.52 28.61 -4.83
N THR A 157 9.32 27.48 -4.17
CA THR A 157 9.38 27.32 -2.71
C THR A 157 10.47 26.31 -2.31
N PRO A 158 10.96 26.37 -1.08
CA PRO A 158 11.85 25.32 -0.55
C PRO A 158 11.15 23.96 -0.61
N ILE A 159 11.83 22.98 -1.20
CA ILE A 159 11.37 21.60 -1.30
C ILE A 159 12.43 20.67 -0.73
N ASN A 160 12.00 19.43 -0.44
CA ASN A 160 12.93 18.36 -0.12
C ASN A 160 13.84 18.05 -1.31
N TRP A 161 15.14 18.09 -1.06
CA TRP A 161 16.17 17.85 -2.06
C TRP A 161 17.07 16.68 -1.66
N CYS A 162 17.24 15.71 -2.54
CA CYS A 162 18.21 14.64 -2.34
C CYS A 162 19.55 15.04 -3.00
N PRO A 163 20.62 15.28 -2.24
CA PRO A 163 21.92 15.67 -2.81
C PRO A 163 22.61 14.53 -3.57
N SER A 164 22.32 13.27 -3.23
CA SER A 164 22.85 12.09 -3.93
C SER A 164 22.09 11.85 -5.25
N CYS A 165 20.77 11.83 -5.23
CA CYS A 165 19.94 11.70 -6.44
C CYS A 165 19.91 12.98 -7.28
N LYS A 166 20.34 14.12 -6.75
CA LYS A 166 20.34 15.44 -7.39
C LYS A 166 18.98 15.83 -7.98
N THR A 167 17.91 15.66 -7.20
CA THR A 167 16.54 15.96 -7.61
C THR A 167 15.67 16.33 -6.42
N GLY A 168 14.59 17.09 -6.70
CA GLY A 168 13.52 17.36 -5.74
C GLY A 168 12.71 16.10 -5.45
N LEU A 169 12.20 16.00 -4.23
CA LEU A 169 11.38 14.91 -3.73
C LEU A 169 10.03 15.44 -3.26
N ALA A 170 8.96 14.69 -3.51
CA ALA A 170 7.70 14.91 -2.84
C ALA A 170 7.81 14.51 -1.34
N ASN A 171 6.90 15.02 -0.51
CA ASN A 171 6.93 14.74 0.93
C ASN A 171 6.78 13.23 1.22
N GLU A 172 6.01 12.54 0.41
CA GLU A 172 5.75 11.10 0.47
C GLU A 172 6.98 10.26 0.15
N GLU A 173 7.99 10.82 -0.53
CA GLU A 173 9.25 10.17 -0.89
C GLU A 173 10.36 10.37 0.16
N VAL A 174 10.03 10.99 1.30
CA VAL A 174 10.95 11.23 2.41
C VAL A 174 10.50 10.43 3.63
N LYS A 175 11.36 9.53 4.12
CA LYS A 175 11.12 8.74 5.32
C LYS A 175 12.17 9.04 6.37
N GLU A 176 11.75 9.46 7.55
CA GLU A 176 12.68 9.80 8.66
C GLU A 176 13.78 10.78 8.24
N GLY A 177 13.44 11.79 7.42
CA GLY A 177 14.37 12.78 6.90
C GLY A 177 15.33 12.28 5.82
N LYS A 178 15.15 11.04 5.32
CA LYS A 178 15.99 10.42 4.30
C LYS A 178 15.22 10.19 3.01
N CYS A 179 15.93 10.24 1.91
CA CYS A 179 15.42 9.86 0.60
C CYS A 179 15.02 8.36 0.60
N ASP A 180 13.77 8.06 0.30
CA ASP A 180 13.25 6.68 0.24
C ASP A 180 14.00 5.79 -0.77
N ARG A 181 14.62 6.40 -1.78
CA ARG A 181 15.35 5.70 -2.86
C ARG A 181 16.78 5.33 -2.53
N CYS A 182 17.55 6.23 -1.93
CA CYS A 182 18.98 6.05 -1.72
C CYS A 182 19.42 6.13 -0.26
N GLY A 183 18.52 6.42 0.67
CA GLY A 183 18.81 6.53 2.10
C GLY A 183 19.62 7.77 2.51
N THR A 184 19.97 8.65 1.56
CA THR A 184 20.74 9.87 1.85
C THR A 184 19.87 10.87 2.61
N GLN A 185 20.48 11.57 3.59
CA GLN A 185 19.85 12.66 4.32
C GLN A 185 19.36 13.74 3.34
N VAL A 186 18.09 14.10 3.45
CA VAL A 186 17.45 15.12 2.61
C VAL A 186 17.80 16.52 3.14
N THR A 187 17.96 17.46 2.23
CA THR A 187 18.14 18.90 2.52
C THR A 187 17.00 19.71 1.93
N HIS A 188 16.90 20.98 2.25
CA HIS A 188 15.96 21.90 1.59
C HIS A 188 16.67 22.69 0.50
N LYS A 189 16.01 22.88 -0.64
CA LYS A 189 16.49 23.69 -1.75
C LYS A 189 15.33 24.44 -2.40
N THR A 190 15.48 25.72 -2.58
CA THR A 190 14.51 26.54 -3.32
C THR A 190 14.79 26.42 -4.81
N ILE A 191 13.92 25.77 -5.54
CA ILE A 191 13.98 25.63 -7.00
C ILE A 191 12.58 25.71 -7.58
N ARG A 192 12.52 26.09 -8.85
CA ARG A 192 11.27 26.11 -9.61
C ARG A 192 10.72 24.69 -9.78
N GLN A 193 9.47 24.49 -9.40
CA GLN A 193 8.79 23.20 -9.43
C GLN A 193 7.41 23.28 -10.05
N TRP A 194 7.01 22.22 -10.76
CA TRP A 194 5.62 21.94 -11.06
C TRP A 194 4.99 21.21 -9.88
N VAL A 195 3.83 21.67 -9.50
CA VAL A 195 3.09 21.15 -8.33
C VAL A 195 1.66 20.84 -8.75
N LEU A 196 1.12 19.70 -8.29
CA LEU A 196 -0.28 19.34 -8.51
C LEU A 196 -1.10 19.59 -7.24
N LYS A 197 -2.22 20.29 -7.40
CA LYS A 197 -3.11 20.75 -6.32
C LYS A 197 -3.99 19.63 -5.77
N ILE A 198 -3.37 18.59 -5.22
CA ILE A 198 -4.06 17.44 -4.62
C ILE A 198 -4.90 17.87 -3.41
N THR A 199 -4.51 18.95 -2.71
CA THR A 199 -5.24 19.49 -1.57
C THR A 199 -6.66 19.94 -1.93
N ALA A 200 -6.90 20.33 -3.19
CA ALA A 200 -8.23 20.65 -3.68
C ALA A 200 -9.22 19.45 -3.64
N TYR A 201 -8.71 18.23 -3.52
CA TYR A 201 -9.47 16.99 -3.44
C TYR A 201 -9.45 16.34 -2.06
N ALA A 202 -8.84 16.97 -1.06
CA ALA A 202 -8.62 16.40 0.27
C ALA A 202 -9.90 15.85 0.92
N ASP A 203 -11.00 16.60 0.89
CA ASP A 203 -12.28 16.14 1.45
C ASP A 203 -12.82 14.91 0.72
N ARG A 204 -12.86 14.96 -0.60
CA ARG A 204 -13.35 13.84 -1.42
C ARG A 204 -12.48 12.59 -1.29
N LEU A 205 -11.16 12.76 -1.13
CA LEU A 205 -10.25 11.66 -0.84
C LEU A 205 -10.53 11.02 0.54
N LEU A 206 -11.03 11.79 1.51
CA LEU A 206 -11.44 11.27 2.81
C LEU A 206 -12.83 10.61 2.77
N GLU A 207 -13.81 11.30 2.22
CA GLU A 207 -15.21 10.86 2.19
C GLU A 207 -15.39 9.54 1.44
N ASP A 208 -14.76 9.42 0.26
CA ASP A 208 -14.92 8.24 -0.57
C ASP A 208 -14.15 7.01 -0.03
N LEU A 209 -13.22 7.16 0.95
CA LEU A 209 -12.55 6.03 1.61
C LEU A 209 -13.53 5.06 2.27
N ASP A 210 -14.64 5.57 2.80
CA ASP A 210 -15.61 4.75 3.52
C ASP A 210 -16.40 3.83 2.58
N THR A 211 -16.40 4.12 1.27
CA THR A 211 -17.06 3.32 0.24
C THR A 211 -16.20 2.14 -0.26
N LEU A 212 -14.94 2.06 0.16
CA LEU A 212 -13.96 1.10 -0.35
C LEU A 212 -13.79 -0.11 0.58
N ASP A 213 -13.71 -1.30 -0.01
CA ASP A 213 -13.34 -2.54 0.69
C ASP A 213 -11.79 -2.66 0.76
N TRP A 214 -11.20 -1.78 1.55
CA TRP A 214 -9.77 -1.69 1.76
C TRP A 214 -9.39 -2.04 3.19
N PRO A 215 -8.16 -2.54 3.44
CA PRO A 215 -7.67 -2.76 4.80
C PRO A 215 -7.75 -1.46 5.62
N GLU A 216 -8.27 -1.56 6.85
CA GLU A 216 -8.42 -0.38 7.73
C GLU A 216 -7.08 0.31 8.04
N SER A 217 -5.98 -0.44 8.08
CA SER A 217 -4.63 0.13 8.21
C SER A 217 -4.29 1.08 7.07
N VAL A 218 -4.63 0.74 5.82
CA VAL A 218 -4.39 1.60 4.65
C VAL A 218 -5.30 2.84 4.69
N LYS A 219 -6.57 2.66 5.01
CA LYS A 219 -7.50 3.79 5.18
C LYS A 219 -7.02 4.74 6.28
N LEU A 220 -6.55 4.20 7.40
CA LEU A 220 -6.01 4.99 8.50
C LEU A 220 -4.74 5.74 8.09
N MET A 221 -3.83 5.09 7.34
CA MET A 221 -2.65 5.77 6.80
C MET A 221 -3.03 6.95 5.91
N GLN A 222 -4.01 6.80 5.01
CA GLN A 222 -4.46 7.90 4.15
C GLN A 222 -5.16 9.01 4.96
N ARG A 223 -6.04 8.65 5.91
CA ARG A 223 -6.68 9.64 6.81
C ARG A 223 -5.66 10.46 7.59
N ASN A 224 -4.65 9.79 8.16
CA ASN A 224 -3.58 10.45 8.92
C ASN A 224 -2.69 11.32 8.03
N TRP A 225 -2.42 10.87 6.81
CA TRP A 225 -1.61 11.61 5.84
C TRP A 225 -2.33 12.88 5.36
N ILE A 226 -3.61 12.77 5.03
CA ILE A 226 -4.45 13.91 4.68
C ILE A 226 -4.62 14.81 5.90
N GLY A 227 -4.83 14.24 7.07
CA GLY A 227 -4.78 14.92 8.35
C GLY A 227 -5.72 16.10 8.44
N LYS A 228 -7.00 15.91 8.09
CA LYS A 228 -8.04 16.92 8.24
C LYS A 228 -8.20 17.32 9.69
N SER A 229 -8.12 18.61 9.96
CA SER A 229 -8.38 19.18 11.28
C SER A 229 -9.38 20.32 11.18
N THR A 230 -10.32 20.36 12.10
CA THR A 230 -11.28 21.45 12.22
C THR A 230 -10.91 22.32 13.42
N GLY A 231 -10.85 23.62 13.23
CA GLY A 231 -10.45 24.58 14.25
C GLY A 231 -10.93 25.97 13.91
N ALA A 232 -10.16 26.96 14.29
CA ALA A 232 -10.41 28.37 14.04
C ALA A 232 -9.17 29.07 13.48
N GLU A 233 -9.37 29.97 12.56
CA GLU A 233 -8.42 31.06 12.32
C GLU A 233 -8.73 32.17 13.30
N VAL A 234 -7.70 32.66 14.00
CA VAL A 234 -7.82 33.75 14.98
C VAL A 234 -6.81 34.84 14.62
N THR A 235 -7.26 36.05 14.53
CA THR A 235 -6.44 37.20 14.17
C THR A 235 -6.06 38.04 15.39
N PHE A 236 -4.76 38.16 15.60
CA PHE A 236 -4.18 39.02 16.65
C PHE A 236 -3.71 40.31 16.05
N THR A 237 -3.95 41.43 16.71
CA THR A 237 -3.37 42.70 16.35
C THR A 237 -1.96 42.81 16.94
N ILE A 238 -0.99 43.20 16.15
CA ILE A 238 0.39 43.41 16.63
C ILE A 238 0.48 44.77 17.34
N ALA A 239 1.18 44.75 18.44
CA ALA A 239 1.52 45.96 19.21
C ALA A 239 3.02 46.25 19.11
N ASP A 240 3.39 47.51 19.17
CA ASP A 240 4.78 47.96 19.22
C ASP A 240 5.42 47.64 20.60
N LYS A 241 6.68 48.01 20.77
CA LYS A 241 7.41 47.83 22.02
C LYS A 241 6.79 48.58 23.23
N ASP A 242 6.01 49.61 23.00
CA ASP A 242 5.33 50.41 24.02
C ASP A 242 3.90 49.91 24.26
N GLY A 243 3.49 48.78 23.63
CA GLY A 243 2.18 48.19 23.76
C GLY A 243 1.06 48.88 22.96
N LYS A 244 1.38 49.78 22.05
CA LYS A 244 0.37 50.45 21.21
C LYS A 244 0.01 49.56 20.01
N PRO A 245 -1.31 49.42 19.72
CA PRO A 245 -1.77 48.69 18.56
C PRO A 245 -1.20 49.27 17.27
N THR A 246 -0.76 48.41 16.34
CA THR A 246 -0.36 48.77 14.97
C THR A 246 -1.42 48.26 13.97
N ASP A 247 -1.28 48.67 12.70
CA ASP A 247 -2.15 48.15 11.62
C ASP A 247 -1.82 46.74 11.23
N GLN A 248 -0.75 46.16 11.76
CA GLN A 248 -0.33 44.79 11.45
C GLN A 248 -1.15 43.75 12.19
N LYS A 249 -1.47 42.68 11.49
CA LYS A 249 -2.23 41.57 12.02
C LYS A 249 -1.49 40.25 11.80
N LEU A 250 -1.55 39.37 12.78
CA LEU A 250 -1.03 37.99 12.72
C LEU A 250 -2.19 37.02 12.89
N THR A 251 -2.44 36.20 11.87
CA THR A 251 -3.49 35.18 11.92
C THR A 251 -2.87 33.84 12.26
N VAL A 252 -3.44 33.12 13.23
CA VAL A 252 -3.06 31.76 13.59
C VAL A 252 -4.20 30.80 13.32
N TYR A 253 -3.86 29.55 13.01
CA TYR A 253 -4.80 28.43 13.01
C TYR A 253 -4.63 27.62 14.29
N THR A 254 -5.74 27.34 14.97
CA THR A 254 -5.73 26.49 16.17
C THR A 254 -6.93 25.53 16.20
N THR A 255 -6.72 24.31 16.64
CA THR A 255 -7.80 23.33 16.92
C THR A 255 -8.37 23.52 18.34
N ARG A 256 -7.74 24.40 19.14
CA ARG A 256 -8.05 24.63 20.54
C ARG A 256 -8.33 26.12 20.80
N CYS A 257 -9.24 26.71 20.00
CA CYS A 257 -9.64 28.10 20.20
C CYS A 257 -10.29 28.33 21.60
N ASP A 258 -10.82 27.29 22.20
CA ASP A 258 -11.34 27.26 23.56
C ASP A 258 -10.31 27.67 24.63
N THR A 259 -9.00 27.49 24.35
CA THR A 259 -7.92 27.81 25.30
C THR A 259 -7.26 29.17 25.09
N LEU A 260 -7.84 30.05 24.27
CA LEU A 260 -7.30 31.39 23.93
C LEU A 260 -6.99 32.25 25.16
N PHE A 261 -7.76 32.12 26.26
CA PHE A 261 -7.50 32.83 27.52
C PHE A 261 -6.18 32.46 28.17
N GLY A 262 -5.68 31.24 27.87
CA GLY A 262 -4.39 30.69 28.33
C GLY A 262 -3.22 30.98 27.42
N ALA A 263 -3.45 31.67 26.28
CA ALA A 263 -2.37 32.03 25.36
C ALA A 263 -1.50 33.13 25.97
N THR A 264 -0.23 32.81 26.23
CA THR A 264 0.71 33.70 26.92
C THR A 264 1.85 34.19 26.06
N TYR A 265 2.04 33.61 24.87
CA TYR A 265 2.96 34.11 23.84
C TYR A 265 2.53 33.62 22.46
N MET A 266 3.10 34.25 21.43
CA MET A 266 2.94 33.84 20.03
C MET A 266 4.26 33.33 19.51
N VAL A 267 4.20 32.38 18.56
CA VAL A 267 5.40 31.90 17.86
C VAL A 267 5.16 31.95 16.35
N VAL A 268 6.12 32.50 15.62
CA VAL A 268 6.15 32.49 14.16
C VAL A 268 7.33 31.67 13.64
N SER A 269 7.13 31.03 12.52
CA SER A 269 8.21 30.30 11.81
C SER A 269 9.30 31.28 11.37
N PRO A 270 10.60 30.90 11.39
CA PRO A 270 11.70 31.72 10.88
C PRO A 270 11.51 32.20 9.42
N GLU A 271 10.78 31.44 8.61
CA GLU A 271 10.48 31.76 7.20
C GLU A 271 9.22 32.61 7.01
N HIS A 272 8.51 32.94 8.08
CA HIS A 272 7.26 33.67 7.98
C HIS A 272 7.45 35.07 7.36
N PRO A 273 6.62 35.50 6.39
CA PRO A 273 6.79 36.79 5.68
C PRO A 273 6.84 38.00 6.60
N LEU A 274 6.15 37.94 7.73
CA LEU A 274 6.10 39.03 8.71
C LEU A 274 7.33 39.11 9.62
N VAL A 275 8.25 38.16 9.63
CA VAL A 275 9.42 38.14 10.52
C VAL A 275 10.19 39.45 10.48
N LYS A 276 10.47 39.97 9.28
CA LYS A 276 11.16 41.25 9.12
C LYS A 276 10.41 42.46 9.72
N GLN A 277 9.09 42.43 9.67
CA GLN A 277 8.22 43.50 10.16
C GLN A 277 7.99 43.41 11.68
N LEU A 278 7.99 42.21 12.22
CA LEU A 278 7.84 41.93 13.65
C LEU A 278 9.14 42.14 14.42
N THR A 279 10.28 42.19 13.73
CA THR A 279 11.60 42.33 14.35
C THR A 279 11.91 43.80 14.61
N THR A 280 12.09 44.13 15.89
CA THR A 280 12.53 45.51 16.23
C THR A 280 14.01 45.69 15.92
N PRO A 281 14.47 46.97 15.74
CA PRO A 281 15.88 47.24 15.45
C PRO A 281 16.84 46.60 16.45
N GLU A 282 16.49 46.57 17.71
CA GLU A 282 17.29 46.04 18.82
C GLU A 282 17.43 44.49 18.72
N GLN A 283 16.45 43.79 18.15
CA GLN A 283 16.44 42.35 18.02
C GLN A 283 16.97 41.86 16.66
N LYS A 284 17.20 42.79 15.71
CA LYS A 284 17.50 42.43 14.31
C LYS A 284 18.67 41.46 14.16
N ALA A 285 19.79 41.70 14.82
CA ALA A 285 20.97 40.86 14.68
C ALA A 285 20.72 39.43 15.20
N PHE A 286 20.04 39.27 16.34
CA PHE A 286 19.71 37.99 16.94
C PHE A 286 18.72 37.20 16.10
N VAL A 287 17.73 37.90 15.50
CA VAL A 287 16.73 37.26 14.63
C VAL A 287 17.36 36.80 13.32
N GLU A 288 18.20 37.64 12.67
CA GLU A 288 18.86 37.25 11.43
C GLU A 288 19.78 36.04 11.63
N GLU A 289 20.58 35.98 12.70
CA GLU A 289 21.40 34.85 13.05
C GLU A 289 20.55 33.59 13.28
N TYR A 290 19.44 33.70 14.03
CA TYR A 290 18.56 32.59 14.31
C TYR A 290 17.90 32.03 13.05
N VAL A 291 17.43 32.89 12.15
CA VAL A 291 16.85 32.49 10.86
C VAL A 291 17.85 31.72 9.99
N GLU A 292 19.13 32.20 9.93
CA GLU A 292 20.19 31.50 9.20
C GLU A 292 20.51 30.11 9.79
N LEU A 293 20.54 30.00 11.12
CA LEU A 293 20.78 28.72 11.80
C LEU A 293 19.61 27.75 11.58
N SER A 294 18.39 28.24 11.64
CA SER A 294 17.19 27.43 11.44
C SER A 294 17.05 26.91 10.00
N ALA A 295 17.47 27.70 9.02
CA ALA A 295 17.44 27.31 7.61
C ALA A 295 18.33 26.09 7.28
N LYS A 296 19.30 25.79 8.14
CA LYS A 296 20.22 24.64 8.00
C LYS A 296 19.62 23.33 8.55
N LYS A 297 18.53 23.39 9.31
CA LYS A 297 17.88 22.24 9.95
C LYS A 297 16.79 21.66 9.04
N SER A 298 16.64 20.34 9.04
CA SER A 298 15.49 19.65 8.41
C SER A 298 14.20 19.81 9.26
N ASP A 299 13.04 19.66 8.64
CA ASP A 299 11.76 19.69 9.36
C ASP A 299 11.69 18.63 10.48
N LEU A 300 12.31 17.46 10.27
CA LEU A 300 12.39 16.42 11.30
C LEU A 300 13.21 16.88 12.51
N GLU A 301 14.37 17.51 12.29
CA GLU A 301 15.20 18.05 13.37
C GLU A 301 14.52 19.19 14.11
N ARG A 302 13.69 19.95 13.44
CA ARG A 302 12.94 21.08 14.01
C ARG A 302 11.77 20.62 14.86
N THR A 303 11.12 19.49 14.48
CA THR A 303 9.92 18.98 15.15
C THR A 303 10.20 17.86 16.15
N ASP A 304 11.46 17.47 16.36
CA ASP A 304 11.85 16.43 17.33
C ASP A 304 11.49 16.88 18.76
N LEU A 305 10.60 16.11 19.40
CA LEU A 305 10.12 16.39 20.74
C LEU A 305 11.22 16.26 21.82
N ASN A 306 12.26 15.46 21.57
CA ASN A 306 13.34 15.20 22.52
C ASN A 306 14.47 16.24 22.48
N LYS A 307 14.38 17.25 21.60
CA LYS A 307 15.40 18.32 21.51
C LYS A 307 15.00 19.54 22.32
N ASP A 308 16.00 20.20 22.85
CA ASP A 308 15.87 21.49 23.50
C ASP A 308 15.17 22.51 22.59
N LYS A 309 14.10 23.11 23.10
CA LYS A 309 13.38 24.17 22.35
C LYS A 309 14.27 25.42 22.26
N THR A 310 14.35 25.97 21.06
CA THR A 310 15.10 27.19 20.79
C THR A 310 14.19 28.26 20.20
N GLY A 311 14.54 29.51 20.37
CA GLY A 311 13.77 30.64 19.85
C GLY A 311 14.44 31.97 20.19
N VAL A 312 14.02 33.03 19.50
CA VAL A 312 14.47 34.40 19.71
C VAL A 312 13.25 35.33 19.80
N PHE A 313 13.28 36.27 20.75
CA PHE A 313 12.23 37.28 20.88
C PHE A 313 12.32 38.29 19.73
N SER A 314 11.18 38.59 19.08
CA SER A 314 11.14 39.53 17.95
C SER A 314 11.24 41.00 18.37
N GLY A 315 10.97 41.32 19.64
CA GLY A 315 10.82 42.67 20.17
C GLY A 315 9.38 43.21 20.11
N SER A 316 8.47 42.57 19.39
CA SER A 316 7.08 42.94 19.24
C SER A 316 6.15 42.12 20.11
N TYR A 317 4.96 42.63 20.33
CA TYR A 317 3.91 41.98 21.08
C TYR A 317 2.65 41.78 20.21
N ALA A 318 1.80 40.83 20.59
CA ALA A 318 0.46 40.64 20.04
C ALA A 318 -0.56 40.92 21.15
N ILE A 319 -1.70 41.49 20.77
CA ILE A 319 -2.83 41.70 21.67
C ILE A 319 -3.71 40.47 21.62
N ASN A 320 -3.86 39.76 22.73
CA ASN A 320 -4.76 38.63 22.81
C ASN A 320 -6.21 39.12 22.64
N PRO A 321 -6.94 38.64 21.59
CA PRO A 321 -8.22 39.25 21.23
C PRO A 321 -9.36 38.96 22.21
N VAL A 322 -9.21 38.00 23.15
CA VAL A 322 -10.27 37.67 24.10
C VAL A 322 -10.16 38.43 25.43
N ASN A 323 -8.95 38.85 25.84
CA ASN A 323 -8.72 39.50 27.13
C ASN A 323 -7.89 40.77 27.05
N GLY A 324 -7.46 41.20 25.83
CA GLY A 324 -6.71 42.43 25.63
C GLY A 324 -5.26 42.44 26.16
N LYS A 325 -4.76 41.31 26.69
CA LYS A 325 -3.41 41.21 27.24
C LYS A 325 -2.35 41.22 26.15
N LEU A 326 -1.25 41.94 26.43
CA LEU A 326 -0.06 41.87 25.60
C LEU A 326 0.70 40.59 25.81
N ILE A 327 0.98 39.86 24.72
CA ILE A 327 1.76 38.62 24.72
C ILE A 327 2.94 38.75 23.76
N PRO A 328 4.16 38.33 24.13
CA PRO A 328 5.35 38.50 23.32
C PRO A 328 5.29 37.60 22.06
N VAL A 329 5.84 38.12 20.95
CA VAL A 329 5.97 37.37 19.68
C VAL A 329 7.40 36.83 19.57
N TRP A 330 7.52 35.52 19.54
CA TRP A 330 8.78 34.77 19.38
C TRP A 330 8.93 34.23 17.97
N ILE A 331 10.16 34.03 17.54
CA ILE A 331 10.52 33.33 16.31
C ILE A 331 11.19 32.04 16.75
N ALA A 332 10.61 30.89 16.37
CA ALA A 332 11.14 29.58 16.77
C ALA A 332 10.99 28.55 15.66
N ASP A 333 11.99 27.67 15.57
CA ASP A 333 12.13 26.71 14.49
C ASP A 333 11.19 25.49 14.61
N TYR A 334 10.62 25.25 15.79
CA TYR A 334 9.62 24.19 15.93
C TYR A 334 8.25 24.47 15.28
N VAL A 335 8.03 25.73 14.87
CA VAL A 335 6.88 26.13 14.04
C VAL A 335 7.29 26.11 12.56
N LEU A 336 6.56 25.34 11.77
CA LEU A 336 6.84 25.21 10.33
C LEU A 336 5.96 26.17 9.52
N ILE A 337 6.55 26.86 8.56
CA ILE A 337 5.82 27.71 7.62
C ILE A 337 4.82 26.91 6.78
N SER A 338 5.09 25.63 6.59
CA SER A 338 4.27 24.73 5.80
C SER A 338 3.03 24.22 6.53
N TYR A 339 2.82 24.54 7.82
CA TYR A 339 1.66 24.10 8.58
C TYR A 339 0.83 25.28 9.09
N GLY A 340 -0.49 25.25 8.82
CA GLY A 340 -1.39 26.33 9.17
C GLY A 340 -1.02 27.64 8.49
N THR A 341 -0.87 28.69 9.30
CA THR A 341 -0.46 30.02 8.86
C THR A 341 1.04 30.26 9.02
N GLY A 342 1.81 29.29 9.49
CA GLY A 342 3.20 29.48 9.89
C GLY A 342 3.37 30.24 11.20
N ALA A 343 2.28 30.42 11.94
CA ALA A 343 2.24 31.06 13.24
C ALA A 343 1.30 30.28 14.19
N ILE A 344 1.62 30.26 15.46
CA ILE A 344 0.80 29.63 16.51
C ILE A 344 0.60 30.58 17.70
N MET A 345 -0.51 30.41 18.41
CA MET A 345 -0.65 30.85 19.78
C MET A 345 -0.15 29.74 20.69
N ALA A 346 0.53 30.05 21.76
CA ALA A 346 1.09 29.09 22.69
C ALA A 346 0.32 29.10 24.02
N VAL A 347 -0.08 27.90 24.47
CA VAL A 347 -0.84 27.70 25.71
C VAL A 347 -0.08 26.75 26.64
N PRO A 348 0.94 27.25 27.35
CA PRO A 348 1.89 26.42 28.11
C PRO A 348 1.26 25.49 29.15
N ALA A 349 0.16 25.87 29.77
CA ALA A 349 -0.50 25.01 30.75
C ALA A 349 -1.02 23.68 30.14
N HIS A 350 -1.28 23.63 28.82
CA HIS A 350 -2.02 22.56 28.15
C HIS A 350 -1.37 21.99 26.89
N ASP A 351 -0.08 22.30 26.64
CA ASP A 351 0.73 21.73 25.58
C ASP A 351 2.17 21.52 26.07
N ASP A 352 2.70 20.32 25.88
CA ASP A 352 4.06 19.93 26.35
C ASP A 352 5.15 20.81 25.74
N ARG A 353 5.09 21.10 24.44
CA ARG A 353 6.09 21.92 23.72
C ARG A 353 6.07 23.36 24.18
N ASP A 354 4.87 23.90 24.35
CA ASP A 354 4.67 25.25 24.80
C ASP A 354 5.12 25.40 26.26
N TRP A 355 4.89 24.37 27.08
CA TRP A 355 5.33 24.36 28.48
C TRP A 355 6.86 24.37 28.60
N GLU A 356 7.55 23.48 27.86
CA GLU A 356 9.01 23.43 27.85
C GLU A 356 9.62 24.76 27.39
N PHE A 357 9.06 25.37 26.36
CA PHE A 357 9.49 26.66 25.86
C PHE A 357 9.26 27.76 26.90
N ALA A 358 8.06 27.81 27.49
CA ALA A 358 7.73 28.80 28.52
C ALA A 358 8.63 28.68 29.75
N LYS A 359 8.94 27.45 30.21
CA LYS A 359 9.89 27.23 31.31
C LYS A 359 11.29 27.71 30.96
N LYS A 360 11.76 27.43 29.76
CA LYS A 360 13.10 27.83 29.31
C LYS A 360 13.26 29.34 29.22
N PHE A 361 12.26 30.05 28.74
CA PHE A 361 12.30 31.51 28.54
C PHE A 361 11.56 32.30 29.63
N ASN A 362 11.20 31.63 30.70
CA ASN A 362 10.52 32.24 31.87
C ASN A 362 9.25 33.02 31.50
N LEU A 363 8.42 32.40 30.63
CA LEU A 363 7.13 32.97 30.17
C LEU A 363 5.98 32.53 31.11
N PRO A 364 4.90 33.33 31.20
CA PRO A 364 3.75 32.98 32.07
C PRO A 364 3.09 31.67 31.64
N ILE A 365 2.63 30.88 32.63
CA ILE A 365 1.85 29.65 32.46
C ILE A 365 0.51 29.86 33.18
N ILE A 366 -0.59 29.88 32.42
CA ILE A 366 -1.95 30.17 32.93
C ILE A 366 -2.83 28.95 32.69
N GLU A 367 -3.37 28.39 33.81
CA GLU A 367 -4.33 27.29 33.75
C GLU A 367 -5.69 27.81 33.25
N VAL A 368 -6.21 27.16 32.17
CA VAL A 368 -7.53 27.45 31.58
C VAL A 368 -8.42 26.21 31.44
N LEU A 369 -7.87 25.05 31.71
CA LEU A 369 -8.62 23.80 31.91
C LEU A 369 -8.30 23.29 33.33
N LYS A 370 -9.33 22.97 34.09
CA LYS A 370 -9.16 22.44 35.45
C LYS A 370 -8.32 21.16 35.38
N SER A 371 -7.15 21.20 36.01
CA SER A 371 -6.18 20.12 36.03
C SER A 371 -6.11 19.44 37.37
N ASP A 372 -5.63 18.19 37.41
CA ASP A 372 -5.33 17.42 38.60
C ASP A 372 -3.87 17.59 39.07
N VAL A 373 -3.10 18.45 38.36
CA VAL A 373 -1.67 18.67 38.59
C VAL A 373 -1.38 20.17 38.74
N ASN A 374 -0.23 20.50 39.34
CA ASN A 374 0.27 21.87 39.34
C ASN A 374 0.85 22.20 37.95
N VAL A 375 0.17 23.02 37.15
CA VAL A 375 0.62 23.42 35.81
C VAL A 375 1.95 24.17 35.78
N GLN A 376 2.42 24.67 36.94
CA GLN A 376 3.75 25.27 37.05
C GLN A 376 4.86 24.19 37.10
N GLU A 377 4.56 22.95 37.42
CA GLU A 377 5.53 21.85 37.53
C GLU A 377 5.48 20.90 36.32
N GLN A 378 4.31 20.69 35.75
CA GLN A 378 4.11 19.87 34.57
C GLN A 378 2.85 20.31 33.81
N PRO A 379 2.81 20.16 32.47
CA PRO A 379 1.64 20.52 31.66
C PRO A 379 0.49 19.53 31.88
N TRP A 380 -0.74 20.00 31.69
CA TRP A 380 -1.95 19.19 31.64
C TRP A 380 -2.51 19.15 30.22
N THR A 381 -2.25 18.09 29.52
CA THR A 381 -2.61 17.94 28.07
C THR A 381 -3.95 17.25 27.83
N GLN A 382 -4.65 16.89 28.93
CA GLN A 382 -5.96 16.25 28.84
C GLN A 382 -7.09 17.30 28.73
N ASP A 383 -8.27 16.86 28.31
CA ASP A 383 -9.45 17.71 28.32
C ASP A 383 -9.93 17.94 29.77
N GLY A 384 -10.54 19.08 30.02
CA GLY A 384 -11.06 19.47 31.32
C GLY A 384 -12.20 20.47 31.20
N ILE A 385 -12.78 20.84 32.36
CA ILE A 385 -13.75 21.93 32.45
C ILE A 385 -12.97 23.26 32.41
N HIS A 386 -13.45 24.24 31.67
CA HIS A 386 -12.80 25.53 31.53
C HIS A 386 -12.84 26.31 32.86
N VAL A 387 -11.72 26.93 33.18
CA VAL A 387 -11.51 27.82 34.33
C VAL A 387 -10.68 29.03 33.86
N ASN A 388 -10.73 30.13 34.59
CA ASN A 388 -9.99 31.36 34.22
C ASN A 388 -10.22 31.84 32.77
N SER A 389 -11.38 31.53 32.22
CA SER A 389 -11.72 31.75 30.79
C SER A 389 -13.03 32.53 30.64
N GLU A 390 -13.41 33.34 31.62
CA GLU A 390 -14.56 34.24 31.64
C GLU A 390 -15.86 33.53 31.17
N PHE A 391 -16.38 33.90 29.98
CA PHE A 391 -17.64 33.36 29.46
C PHE A 391 -17.59 31.86 29.11
N LEU A 392 -16.42 31.23 29.11
CA LEU A 392 -16.24 29.80 28.93
C LEU A 392 -16.16 29.00 30.25
N ASP A 393 -16.03 29.65 31.37
CA ASP A 393 -15.89 28.97 32.69
C ASP A 393 -17.06 28.01 32.93
N GLY A 394 -16.72 26.82 33.37
CA GLY A 394 -17.68 25.74 33.65
C GLY A 394 -18.10 24.91 32.43
N LEU A 395 -17.69 25.27 31.22
CA LEU A 395 -18.00 24.52 29.98
C LEU A 395 -17.02 23.38 29.73
N ASN A 396 -17.52 22.30 29.12
CA ASN A 396 -16.66 21.27 28.55
C ASN A 396 -16.07 21.76 27.23
N LYS A 397 -15.11 21.01 26.70
CA LYS A 397 -14.37 21.33 25.46
C LYS A 397 -15.28 21.62 24.25
N LYS A 398 -16.31 20.81 24.02
CA LYS A 398 -17.19 20.93 22.86
C LYS A 398 -17.96 22.24 22.91
N ASP A 399 -18.65 22.50 24.04
CA ASP A 399 -19.48 23.66 24.23
C ASP A 399 -18.63 24.95 24.24
N ALA A 400 -17.41 24.88 24.81
CA ALA A 400 -16.47 25.97 24.83
C ALA A 400 -15.95 26.33 23.42
N ILE A 401 -15.64 25.35 22.58
CA ILE A 401 -15.24 25.59 21.19
C ILE A 401 -16.38 26.26 20.42
N GLU A 402 -17.61 25.75 20.53
CA GLU A 402 -18.77 26.33 19.84
C GLU A 402 -18.98 27.78 20.27
N LYS A 403 -19.00 28.05 21.57
CA LYS A 403 -19.19 29.40 22.09
C LYS A 403 -18.04 30.36 21.74
N MET A 404 -16.81 29.87 21.73
CA MET A 404 -15.67 30.67 21.29
C MET A 404 -15.76 31.01 19.80
N LEU A 405 -16.16 30.07 18.95
CA LEU A 405 -16.35 30.33 17.52
C LEU A 405 -17.41 31.41 17.28
N GLU A 406 -18.54 31.34 17.96
CA GLU A 406 -19.58 32.37 17.91
C GLU A 406 -19.01 33.76 18.29
N PHE A 407 -18.25 33.82 19.40
CA PHE A 407 -17.60 35.06 19.85
C PHE A 407 -16.62 35.62 18.81
N LEU A 408 -15.74 34.75 18.25
CA LEU A 408 -14.75 35.16 17.27
C LEU A 408 -15.39 35.68 15.98
N GLU A 409 -16.46 35.06 15.51
CA GLU A 409 -17.19 35.51 14.33
C GLU A 409 -17.96 36.83 14.58
N GLU A 410 -18.66 36.97 15.73
CA GLU A 410 -19.38 38.19 16.13
C GLU A 410 -18.43 39.39 16.19
N LYS A 411 -17.25 39.17 16.79
CA LYS A 411 -16.22 40.21 16.93
C LYS A 411 -15.42 40.43 15.64
N LYS A 412 -15.61 39.61 14.60
CA LYS A 412 -14.85 39.64 13.32
C LYS A 412 -13.33 39.51 13.53
N ILE A 413 -12.93 38.73 14.54
CA ILE A 413 -11.52 38.50 14.86
C ILE A 413 -11.10 37.04 14.59
N GLY A 414 -12.01 36.23 14.10
CA GLY A 414 -11.74 34.88 13.70
C GLY A 414 -12.94 34.24 13.03
N LYS A 415 -12.74 33.01 12.55
CA LYS A 415 -13.77 32.19 11.90
C LYS A 415 -13.45 30.72 12.03
N LYS A 416 -14.46 29.89 11.92
CA LYS A 416 -14.25 28.44 11.76
C LYS A 416 -13.42 28.16 10.52
N ALA A 417 -12.45 27.26 10.64
CA ALA A 417 -11.54 26.90 9.54
C ALA A 417 -11.24 25.41 9.55
N VAL A 418 -10.97 24.88 8.38
CA VAL A 418 -10.51 23.49 8.18
C VAL A 418 -9.11 23.56 7.60
N ASN A 419 -8.21 22.77 8.15
CA ASN A 419 -6.83 22.66 7.68
C ASN A 419 -6.48 21.21 7.42
N TYR A 420 -5.47 20.97 6.58
CA TYR A 420 -4.98 19.65 6.20
C TYR A 420 -3.47 19.57 6.40
N LYS A 421 -2.98 18.42 6.82
CA LYS A 421 -1.55 18.11 6.80
C LYS A 421 -1.04 17.87 5.39
N LEU A 422 -1.91 17.31 4.53
CA LEU A 422 -1.62 17.10 3.12
C LEU A 422 -1.10 18.37 2.46
N ARG A 423 -0.03 18.24 1.68
CA ARG A 423 0.53 19.30 0.86
C ARG A 423 0.29 18.99 -0.61
N ASP A 424 0.32 20.04 -1.45
CA ASP A 424 0.28 19.85 -2.89
C ASP A 424 1.46 19.01 -3.35
N TRP A 425 1.22 18.18 -4.33
CA TRP A 425 2.17 17.18 -4.78
C TRP A 425 3.26 17.79 -5.65
N ILE A 426 4.52 17.76 -5.20
CA ILE A 426 5.69 18.19 -5.97
C ILE A 426 5.91 17.21 -7.11
N PHE A 427 5.58 17.64 -8.32
CA PHE A 427 5.40 16.75 -9.46
C PHE A 427 6.59 16.73 -10.43
N SER A 428 7.40 17.77 -10.52
CA SER A 428 8.53 17.79 -11.45
C SER A 428 9.81 17.18 -10.88
N ARG A 429 10.64 16.61 -11.77
CA ARG A 429 11.94 16.02 -11.45
C ARG A 429 13.03 16.61 -12.36
N GLN A 430 14.19 16.87 -11.79
CA GLN A 430 15.38 17.40 -12.48
C GLN A 430 16.21 16.22 -13.04
N ARG A 431 15.54 15.35 -13.79
CA ARG A 431 16.10 14.11 -14.32
C ARG A 431 15.74 13.95 -15.79
N TYR A 432 16.47 13.08 -16.50
CA TYR A 432 16.25 12.82 -17.92
C TYR A 432 15.18 11.75 -18.13
N TRP A 433 15.27 10.62 -17.40
CA TRP A 433 14.44 9.44 -17.63
C TRP A 433 13.06 9.56 -16.94
N GLY A 434 12.17 10.25 -17.60
CA GLY A 434 10.78 10.49 -17.18
C GLY A 434 9.98 11.13 -18.31
N GLU A 435 8.67 11.17 -18.19
CA GLU A 435 7.80 11.82 -19.17
C GLU A 435 8.11 13.33 -19.26
N PRO A 436 8.42 13.89 -20.42
CA PRO A 436 8.56 15.34 -20.58
C PRO A 436 7.26 16.04 -20.24
N ILE A 437 7.35 17.14 -19.49
CA ILE A 437 6.20 18.00 -19.21
C ILE A 437 5.87 18.81 -20.46
N PRO A 438 4.66 18.68 -21.06
CA PRO A 438 4.33 19.24 -22.36
C PRO A 438 3.94 20.72 -22.29
N LEU A 439 4.86 21.55 -21.79
CA LEU A 439 4.71 23.00 -21.67
C LEU A 439 5.87 23.76 -22.33
N VAL A 440 5.59 24.99 -22.72
CA VAL A 440 6.52 25.89 -23.38
C VAL A 440 6.53 27.23 -22.66
N HIS A 441 7.72 27.76 -22.35
CA HIS A 441 7.91 29.10 -21.76
C HIS A 441 8.19 30.11 -22.88
N CYS A 442 7.30 31.07 -23.01
CA CYS A 442 7.37 32.14 -23.99
C CYS A 442 7.43 33.50 -23.27
N GLU A 443 8.39 34.37 -23.61
CA GLU A 443 8.51 35.69 -22.96
C GLU A 443 7.26 36.55 -23.16
N LYS A 444 6.58 36.43 -24.32
CA LYS A 444 5.38 37.21 -24.64
C LYS A 444 4.09 36.57 -24.09
N CYS A 445 3.98 35.24 -24.09
CA CYS A 445 2.72 34.54 -23.80
C CYS A 445 2.70 33.87 -22.42
N GLY A 446 3.82 33.88 -21.69
CA GLY A 446 3.99 33.15 -20.46
C GLY A 446 4.11 31.62 -20.73
N ILE A 447 3.51 30.80 -19.86
CA ILE A 447 3.51 29.38 -20.00
C ILE A 447 2.38 28.94 -20.94
N VAL A 448 2.73 28.22 -22.00
CA VAL A 448 1.82 27.76 -23.06
C VAL A 448 1.86 26.26 -23.18
N PRO A 449 0.71 25.56 -23.18
CA PRO A 449 0.68 24.13 -23.40
C PRO A 449 1.09 23.76 -24.85
N VAL A 450 1.78 22.64 -25.01
CA VAL A 450 1.98 22.01 -26.31
C VAL A 450 0.61 21.60 -26.86
N PRO A 451 0.31 21.82 -28.17
CA PRO A 451 -0.93 21.38 -28.79
C PRO A 451 -1.14 19.85 -28.60
N GLU A 452 -2.36 19.43 -28.31
CA GLU A 452 -2.66 18.02 -28.03
C GLU A 452 -2.36 17.11 -29.23
N GLU A 453 -2.49 17.63 -30.44
CA GLU A 453 -2.17 16.98 -31.70
C GLU A 453 -0.66 16.75 -31.90
N GLU A 454 0.19 17.50 -31.24
CA GLU A 454 1.65 17.37 -31.26
C GLU A 454 2.18 16.38 -30.22
N LEU A 455 1.32 15.82 -29.39
CA LEU A 455 1.72 14.79 -28.44
C LEU A 455 1.93 13.43 -29.14
N PRO A 456 2.91 12.62 -28.71
CA PRO A 456 3.78 12.82 -27.55
C PRO A 456 4.91 13.82 -27.80
N LEU A 457 5.23 14.66 -26.80
CA LEU A 457 6.51 15.34 -26.75
C LEU A 457 7.57 14.33 -26.33
N GLU A 458 8.39 13.87 -27.28
CA GLU A 458 9.35 12.80 -27.05
C GLU A 458 10.64 13.29 -26.37
N LEU A 459 11.25 12.38 -25.56
CA LEU A 459 12.59 12.59 -25.03
C LEU A 459 13.63 12.58 -26.17
N PRO A 460 14.57 13.55 -26.19
CA PRO A 460 15.64 13.53 -27.14
C PRO A 460 16.61 12.37 -26.86
N ASN A 461 17.06 11.66 -27.90
CA ASN A 461 18.07 10.63 -27.75
C ASN A 461 19.45 11.30 -27.54
N VAL A 462 20.00 11.17 -26.35
CA VAL A 462 21.23 11.86 -25.94
C VAL A 462 22.29 10.90 -25.42
N LYS A 463 23.55 11.23 -25.66
CA LYS A 463 24.70 10.44 -25.15
C LYS A 463 25.02 10.75 -23.68
N SER A 464 24.69 11.95 -23.20
CA SER A 464 24.94 12.38 -21.83
C SER A 464 23.68 12.93 -21.19
N TYR A 465 23.34 12.42 -20.03
CA TYR A 465 22.15 12.77 -19.24
C TYR A 465 22.47 12.83 -17.74
N GLN A 466 23.74 13.15 -17.39
CA GLN A 466 24.16 13.26 -16.00
C GLN A 466 23.40 14.39 -15.29
N PRO A 467 22.83 14.15 -14.10
CA PRO A 467 22.13 15.17 -13.35
C PRO A 467 23.09 16.29 -12.93
N THR A 468 22.69 17.53 -13.15
CA THR A 468 23.54 18.72 -12.93
C THR A 468 23.82 19.02 -11.46
N GLY A 469 22.87 18.71 -10.56
CA GLY A 469 22.92 19.09 -9.13
C GLY A 469 22.64 20.56 -8.85
N THR A 470 22.50 21.38 -9.88
CA THR A 470 22.21 22.82 -9.75
C THR A 470 20.72 23.11 -9.45
N GLY A 471 19.84 22.16 -9.76
CA GLY A 471 18.39 22.31 -9.77
C GLY A 471 17.80 22.36 -11.17
N GLU A 472 18.68 22.36 -12.19
CA GLU A 472 18.27 22.28 -13.60
C GLU A 472 18.33 20.82 -14.08
N SER A 473 17.39 20.45 -14.96
CA SER A 473 17.38 19.15 -15.61
C SER A 473 18.52 19.02 -16.64
N PRO A 474 19.04 17.81 -16.89
CA PRO A 474 19.97 17.56 -17.99
C PRO A 474 19.41 17.97 -19.36
N LEU A 475 18.10 17.98 -19.54
CA LEU A 475 17.43 18.45 -20.77
C LEU A 475 17.68 19.92 -21.05
N ALA A 476 17.92 20.75 -20.03
CA ALA A 476 18.16 22.19 -20.17
C ALA A 476 19.41 22.50 -21.04
N GLY A 477 20.40 21.60 -21.07
CA GLY A 477 21.62 21.73 -21.86
C GLY A 477 21.48 21.29 -23.32
N ILE A 478 20.33 20.79 -23.76
CA ILE A 478 20.09 20.27 -25.11
C ILE A 478 19.40 21.36 -25.95
N GLU A 479 20.18 22.32 -26.43
CA GLU A 479 19.64 23.50 -27.13
C GLU A 479 18.72 23.14 -28.31
N SER A 480 19.04 22.08 -29.08
CA SER A 480 18.25 21.65 -30.23
C SER A 480 16.87 21.12 -29.84
N TRP A 481 16.71 20.65 -28.59
CA TRP A 481 15.41 20.19 -28.08
C TRP A 481 14.69 21.28 -27.30
N VAL A 482 15.39 22.06 -26.46
CA VAL A 482 14.81 23.08 -25.58
C VAL A 482 14.25 24.25 -26.38
N ASN A 483 15.01 24.75 -27.39
CA ASN A 483 14.58 25.87 -28.18
C ASN A 483 13.46 25.48 -29.16
N CYS A 484 12.35 26.16 -29.12
CA CYS A 484 11.19 25.88 -29.94
C CYS A 484 10.45 27.16 -30.33
N THR A 485 9.42 27.02 -31.13
CA THR A 485 8.48 28.05 -31.49
C THR A 485 7.29 28.04 -30.54
N CYS A 486 6.86 29.18 -30.07
CA CYS A 486 5.67 29.31 -29.23
C CYS A 486 4.41 28.94 -30.04
N PRO A 487 3.62 27.94 -29.59
CA PRO A 487 2.41 27.52 -30.29
C PRO A 487 1.35 28.63 -30.39
N LYS A 488 1.38 29.62 -29.49
CA LYS A 488 0.38 30.68 -29.41
C LYS A 488 0.72 31.87 -30.29
N CYS A 489 1.98 32.32 -30.36
CA CYS A 489 2.36 33.56 -31.01
C CYS A 489 3.41 33.37 -32.13
N GLY A 490 3.92 32.19 -32.37
CA GLY A 490 4.95 31.89 -33.36
C GLY A 490 6.34 32.46 -33.02
N GLY A 491 6.54 33.12 -31.88
CA GLY A 491 7.81 33.65 -31.41
C GLY A 491 8.74 32.59 -30.83
N LYS A 492 9.98 32.99 -30.52
CA LYS A 492 10.95 32.16 -29.81
C LYS A 492 10.42 31.74 -28.44
N ALA A 493 10.63 30.50 -28.08
CA ALA A 493 10.21 29.96 -26.81
C ALA A 493 11.12 28.79 -26.37
N ARG A 494 10.97 28.34 -25.14
CA ARG A 494 11.76 27.22 -24.59
C ARG A 494 10.83 26.17 -24.00
N ARG A 495 11.07 24.90 -24.31
CA ARG A 495 10.33 23.79 -23.69
C ARG A 495 10.62 23.73 -22.19
N GLU A 496 9.65 23.25 -21.42
CA GLU A 496 9.87 22.82 -20.04
C GLU A 496 10.90 21.69 -20.02
N THR A 497 11.88 21.78 -19.12
CA THR A 497 13.02 20.84 -19.07
C THR A 497 12.91 19.82 -17.95
N ASN A 498 12.03 20.04 -16.99
CA ASN A 498 11.72 19.04 -15.97
C ASN A 498 10.88 17.90 -16.56
N THR A 499 11.02 16.71 -15.99
CA THR A 499 10.21 15.56 -16.31
C THR A 499 9.23 15.24 -15.18
N MET A 500 8.21 14.48 -15.48
CA MET A 500 7.26 13.95 -14.49
C MET A 500 7.93 12.85 -13.64
N PRO A 501 7.47 12.62 -12.40
CA PRO A 501 7.93 11.48 -11.63
C PRO A 501 7.36 10.18 -12.21
N GLN A 502 7.98 9.04 -11.91
CA GLN A 502 7.43 7.72 -12.30
C GLN A 502 5.96 7.53 -11.90
N TRP A 503 5.54 8.15 -10.79
CA TRP A 503 4.17 8.12 -10.29
C TRP A 503 3.15 8.72 -11.25
N GLY A 504 3.55 9.63 -12.15
CA GLY A 504 2.69 10.19 -13.19
C GLY A 504 2.18 9.10 -14.13
N GLY A 505 3.08 8.27 -14.63
CA GLY A 505 2.73 7.12 -15.47
C GLY A 505 1.90 6.08 -14.75
N SER A 506 2.22 5.78 -13.49
CA SER A 506 1.51 4.75 -12.73
C SER A 506 0.13 5.18 -12.19
N CYS A 507 -0.22 6.47 -12.27
CA CYS A 507 -1.52 6.96 -11.77
C CYS A 507 -2.74 6.47 -12.56
N TRP A 508 -2.59 6.02 -13.79
CA TRP A 508 -3.71 5.75 -14.69
C TRP A 508 -3.58 4.47 -15.53
N TYR A 509 -2.56 3.66 -15.34
CA TYR A 509 -2.25 2.47 -16.14
C TYR A 509 -3.40 1.45 -16.20
N TYR A 510 -4.18 1.34 -15.13
CA TYR A 510 -5.38 0.50 -15.08
C TYR A 510 -6.43 0.90 -16.13
N LEU A 511 -6.50 2.18 -16.53
CA LEU A 511 -7.34 2.64 -17.62
C LEU A 511 -6.72 2.30 -18.98
N ARG A 512 -5.39 2.41 -19.12
CA ARG A 512 -4.72 2.09 -20.37
C ARG A 512 -4.82 0.61 -20.73
N TYR A 513 -4.79 -0.28 -19.75
CA TYR A 513 -5.02 -1.70 -19.97
C TYR A 513 -6.36 -2.02 -20.65
N LEU A 514 -7.36 -1.20 -20.46
CA LEU A 514 -8.67 -1.40 -21.08
C LEU A 514 -8.60 -1.25 -22.60
N ASP A 515 -7.73 -0.35 -23.09
CA ASP A 515 -7.65 0.02 -24.50
C ASP A 515 -6.23 0.42 -24.96
N PRO A 516 -5.23 -0.47 -24.81
CA PRO A 516 -3.82 -0.10 -24.94
C PRO A 516 -3.39 0.34 -26.33
N LYS A 517 -4.15 -0.03 -27.37
CA LYS A 517 -3.86 0.27 -28.78
C LYS A 517 -4.65 1.47 -29.31
N ASN A 518 -5.41 2.14 -28.49
CA ASN A 518 -6.18 3.31 -28.90
C ASN A 518 -5.26 4.53 -29.07
N ASN A 519 -5.18 5.05 -30.26
CA ASN A 519 -4.36 6.23 -30.58
C ASN A 519 -5.16 7.55 -30.55
N SER A 520 -6.49 7.48 -30.46
CA SER A 520 -7.38 8.64 -30.47
C SER A 520 -7.86 9.07 -29.08
N ALA A 521 -7.78 8.16 -28.08
CA ALA A 521 -8.13 8.43 -26.68
C ALA A 521 -7.25 7.61 -25.73
N PHE A 522 -7.08 8.05 -24.48
CA PHE A 522 -6.37 7.29 -23.47
C PHE A 522 -7.05 5.96 -23.17
N CYS A 523 -8.39 5.92 -23.30
CA CYS A 523 -9.24 4.76 -23.21
C CYS A 523 -10.60 5.10 -23.86
N SER A 524 -11.23 4.14 -24.56
CA SER A 524 -12.58 4.33 -25.05
C SER A 524 -13.58 4.26 -23.90
N LYS A 525 -14.60 5.13 -23.94
CA LYS A 525 -15.66 5.19 -22.92
C LYS A 525 -16.46 3.89 -22.83
N GLU A 526 -16.62 3.19 -23.94
CA GLU A 526 -17.31 1.90 -23.99
C GLU A 526 -16.57 0.84 -23.17
N LYS A 527 -15.26 0.71 -23.35
CA LYS A 527 -14.44 -0.27 -22.62
C LYS A 527 -14.29 0.12 -21.15
N GLU A 528 -14.17 1.42 -20.89
CA GLU A 528 -14.15 1.94 -19.51
C GLU A 528 -15.45 1.58 -18.79
N ASN A 529 -16.62 1.88 -19.35
CA ASN A 529 -17.92 1.52 -18.78
C ASN A 529 -18.14 0.01 -18.63
N TYR A 530 -17.50 -0.79 -19.49
CA TYR A 530 -17.61 -2.25 -19.42
C TYR A 530 -16.84 -2.82 -18.23
N TRP A 531 -15.62 -2.33 -17.96
CA TRP A 531 -14.70 -2.93 -16.98
C TRP A 531 -14.62 -2.21 -15.65
N MET A 532 -14.73 -0.88 -15.60
CA MET A 532 -14.52 -0.13 -14.35
C MET A 532 -15.66 -0.29 -13.34
N PRO A 533 -15.33 -0.22 -12.04
CA PRO A 533 -14.01 -0.07 -11.42
C PRO A 533 -13.18 -1.36 -11.45
N VAL A 534 -11.90 -1.29 -11.09
CA VAL A 534 -11.10 -2.49 -10.75
C VAL A 534 -11.74 -3.18 -9.55
N ASP A 535 -12.17 -4.42 -9.71
CA ASP A 535 -12.91 -5.17 -8.69
C ASP A 535 -12.01 -5.68 -7.58
N LEU A 536 -10.82 -6.19 -7.93
CA LEU A 536 -9.80 -6.65 -6.99
C LEU A 536 -8.43 -6.11 -7.41
N TYR A 537 -7.77 -5.43 -6.48
CA TYR A 537 -6.41 -4.91 -6.65
C TYR A 537 -5.49 -5.51 -5.59
N VAL A 538 -4.40 -6.14 -6.02
CA VAL A 538 -3.42 -6.77 -5.12
C VAL A 538 -2.08 -6.07 -5.24
N GLY A 539 -1.49 -5.68 -4.10
CA GLY A 539 -0.21 -4.99 -4.10
C GLY A 539 0.25 -4.55 -2.72
N GLY A 540 1.49 -4.06 -2.63
CA GLY A 540 2.16 -3.73 -1.38
C GLY A 540 1.53 -2.58 -0.59
N ALA A 541 1.50 -2.70 0.73
CA ALA A 541 0.97 -1.67 1.63
C ALA A 541 1.81 -0.38 1.63
N GLU A 542 3.07 -0.43 1.19
CA GLU A 542 3.95 0.72 1.05
C GLU A 542 3.43 1.80 0.10
N HIS A 543 2.50 1.42 -0.80
CA HIS A 543 1.87 2.33 -1.75
C HIS A 543 0.68 3.09 -1.19
N ALA A 544 0.31 2.90 0.09
CA ALA A 544 -0.87 3.50 0.71
C ALA A 544 -0.96 5.02 0.53
N VAL A 545 0.12 5.75 0.78
CA VAL A 545 0.18 7.22 0.68
C VAL A 545 1.01 7.71 -0.52
N LEU A 546 1.43 6.79 -1.41
CA LEU A 546 2.11 7.05 -2.67
C LEU A 546 1.15 6.80 -3.83
N HIS A 547 1.39 5.71 -4.59
CA HIS A 547 0.62 5.34 -5.77
C HIS A 547 -0.90 5.36 -5.55
N LEU A 548 -1.41 4.76 -4.47
CA LEU A 548 -2.85 4.67 -4.22
C LEU A 548 -3.50 6.05 -4.02
N LEU A 549 -2.83 6.95 -3.30
CA LEU A 549 -3.33 8.31 -3.08
C LEU A 549 -3.33 9.12 -4.38
N TYR A 550 -2.23 9.04 -5.16
CA TYR A 550 -2.09 9.76 -6.42
C TYR A 550 -3.03 9.24 -7.50
N ALA A 551 -3.18 7.91 -7.63
CA ALA A 551 -4.12 7.30 -8.57
C ALA A 551 -5.57 7.70 -8.27
N ARG A 552 -5.98 7.73 -7.00
CA ARG A 552 -7.29 8.21 -6.58
C ARG A 552 -7.51 9.69 -6.94
N PHE A 553 -6.50 10.53 -6.72
CA PHE A 553 -6.56 11.94 -7.10
C PHE A 553 -6.75 12.12 -8.61
N TRP A 554 -5.91 11.49 -9.43
CA TRP A 554 -6.01 11.58 -10.89
C TRP A 554 -7.35 11.04 -11.40
N HIS A 555 -7.80 9.92 -10.85
CA HIS A 555 -9.08 9.33 -11.21
C HIS A 555 -10.26 10.27 -10.92
N LYS A 556 -10.25 10.94 -9.76
CA LYS A 556 -11.28 11.95 -9.42
C LYS A 556 -11.27 13.14 -10.37
N VAL A 557 -10.10 13.57 -10.83
CA VAL A 557 -10.01 14.64 -11.85
C VAL A 557 -10.61 14.16 -13.18
N LEU A 558 -10.29 12.93 -13.60
CA LEU A 558 -10.88 12.32 -14.81
C LEU A 558 -12.39 12.13 -14.66
N TYR A 559 -12.87 11.80 -13.48
CA TYR A 559 -14.30 11.72 -13.18
C TYR A 559 -15.00 13.07 -13.32
N ASP A 560 -14.42 14.15 -12.79
CA ASP A 560 -14.94 15.52 -12.93
C ASP A 560 -14.94 16.03 -14.38
N LEU A 561 -14.07 15.47 -15.21
CA LEU A 561 -14.03 15.71 -16.65
C LEU A 561 -15.08 14.88 -17.42
N GLY A 562 -15.78 13.95 -16.77
CA GLY A 562 -16.71 13.01 -17.39
C GLY A 562 -16.04 11.93 -18.25
N LEU A 563 -14.75 11.70 -18.03
CA LEU A 563 -13.92 10.79 -18.81
C LEU A 563 -13.92 9.37 -18.27
N VAL A 564 -14.24 9.19 -16.99
CA VAL A 564 -14.42 7.90 -16.32
C VAL A 564 -15.77 7.85 -15.61
N SER A 565 -16.33 6.64 -15.45
CA SER A 565 -17.68 6.42 -14.95
C SER A 565 -17.75 6.28 -13.41
N THR A 566 -16.64 6.03 -12.76
CA THR A 566 -16.56 5.74 -11.32
C THR A 566 -15.81 6.81 -10.54
N LYS A 567 -16.20 7.05 -9.27
CA LYS A 567 -15.52 8.03 -8.39
C LYS A 567 -14.18 7.53 -7.86
N GLU A 568 -14.03 6.20 -7.78
CA GLU A 568 -12.84 5.53 -7.26
C GLU A 568 -12.35 4.48 -8.26
N PRO A 569 -11.03 4.32 -8.42
CA PRO A 569 -10.47 3.38 -9.39
C PRO A 569 -10.51 1.92 -8.92
N PHE A 570 -10.35 1.67 -7.62
CA PHE A 570 -10.13 0.34 -7.04
C PHE A 570 -11.15 0.07 -5.94
N GLN A 571 -12.01 -0.96 -6.14
CA GLN A 571 -13.09 -1.27 -5.20
C GLN A 571 -12.57 -2.04 -3.98
N ARG A 572 -11.89 -3.16 -4.22
CA ARG A 572 -11.30 -4.00 -3.17
C ARG A 572 -9.78 -4.00 -3.29
N LEU A 573 -9.11 -3.76 -2.16
CA LEU A 573 -7.64 -3.84 -2.06
C LEU A 573 -7.24 -4.98 -1.12
N VAL A 574 -6.26 -5.75 -1.56
CA VAL A 574 -5.60 -6.75 -0.73
C VAL A 574 -4.10 -6.49 -0.72
N ASN A 575 -3.54 -6.30 0.47
CA ASN A 575 -2.11 -6.19 0.62
C ASN A 575 -1.54 -7.56 0.95
N GLN A 576 -0.71 -8.11 0.05
CA GLN A 576 0.09 -9.29 0.36
C GLN A 576 1.15 -8.94 1.41
N GLY A 577 1.52 -9.93 2.23
CA GLY A 577 2.63 -9.84 3.15
C GLY A 577 3.96 -9.74 2.39
N MET A 578 4.99 -9.34 3.08
CA MET A 578 6.33 -9.31 2.49
C MET A 578 6.98 -10.69 2.60
N ILE A 579 7.44 -11.26 1.50
CA ILE A 579 8.35 -12.39 1.56
C ILE A 579 9.74 -11.86 1.91
N THR A 580 10.20 -12.23 3.08
CA THR A 580 11.50 -11.89 3.64
C THR A 580 12.49 -13.02 3.41
N SER A 581 13.74 -12.85 3.80
CA SER A 581 14.76 -13.90 3.77
C SER A 581 15.57 -13.88 5.04
N PHE A 582 16.34 -14.93 5.27
CA PHE A 582 17.29 -14.95 6.37
C PHE A 582 18.44 -13.99 6.09
N ALA A 583 18.91 -13.37 7.15
CA ALA A 583 20.11 -12.54 7.20
C ALA A 583 20.88 -12.86 8.47
N TYR A 584 22.11 -12.38 8.57
CA TYR A 584 22.99 -12.70 9.66
C TYR A 584 23.49 -11.42 10.32
N GLN A 585 23.39 -11.35 11.63
CA GLN A 585 23.60 -10.14 12.41
C GLN A 585 24.75 -10.30 13.40
N ARG A 586 25.64 -9.32 13.44
CA ARG A 586 26.69 -9.21 14.47
C ARG A 586 26.07 -8.76 15.80
N LYS A 587 26.81 -8.88 16.89
CA LYS A 587 26.40 -8.43 18.24
C LYS A 587 26.02 -6.93 18.28
N ASN A 588 26.63 -6.11 17.46
CA ASN A 588 26.34 -4.68 17.34
C ASN A 588 25.11 -4.37 16.46
N LYS A 589 24.33 -5.38 16.08
CA LYS A 589 23.16 -5.31 15.21
C LYS A 589 23.42 -4.95 13.75
N THR A 590 24.65 -4.92 13.28
CA THR A 590 24.93 -4.77 11.85
C THR A 590 24.73 -6.09 11.10
N LEU A 591 24.14 -6.03 9.91
CA LEU A 591 23.90 -7.19 9.08
C LEU A 591 25.11 -7.48 8.19
N VAL A 592 25.38 -8.78 7.95
CA VAL A 592 26.47 -9.29 7.12
C VAL A 592 25.91 -9.87 5.83
N PRO A 593 26.51 -9.60 4.65
CA PRO A 593 26.12 -10.23 3.40
C PRO A 593 26.20 -11.76 3.48
N VAL A 594 25.22 -12.46 2.90
CA VAL A 594 25.09 -13.92 3.04
C VAL A 594 26.30 -14.68 2.49
N ASP A 595 26.94 -14.17 1.45
CA ASP A 595 28.17 -14.79 0.87
C ASP A 595 29.42 -14.63 1.76
N GLU A 596 29.38 -13.75 2.74
CA GLU A 596 30.44 -13.56 3.76
C GLU A 596 30.21 -14.42 5.01
N VAL A 597 29.17 -15.28 5.02
CA VAL A 597 28.77 -16.09 6.16
C VAL A 597 29.00 -17.59 5.87
N GLU A 598 29.37 -18.34 6.90
CA GLU A 598 29.50 -19.80 6.83
C GLU A 598 28.88 -20.47 8.06
N GLN A 599 28.36 -21.70 7.87
CA GLN A 599 27.87 -22.51 8.97
C GLN A 599 28.95 -23.51 9.39
N HIS A 600 29.30 -23.52 10.67
CA HIS A 600 30.27 -24.47 11.22
C HIS A 600 29.60 -25.79 11.62
N SER A 601 30.41 -26.78 11.96
CA SER A 601 29.98 -28.13 12.36
C SER A 601 29.13 -28.17 13.65
N ASP A 602 29.16 -27.11 14.44
CA ASP A 602 28.28 -26.90 15.61
C ASP A 602 26.87 -26.40 15.24
N GLY A 603 26.60 -26.20 13.95
CA GLY A 603 25.32 -25.71 13.43
C GLY A 603 25.13 -24.19 13.57
N LEU A 604 26.13 -23.47 14.07
CA LEU A 604 26.08 -22.02 14.26
C LEU A 604 26.69 -21.27 13.08
N TRP A 605 26.34 -20.02 12.96
CA TRP A 605 26.75 -19.16 11.85
C TRP A 605 27.89 -18.22 12.25
N TYR A 606 28.86 -18.08 11.37
CA TYR A 606 30.05 -17.25 11.58
C TYR A 606 30.37 -16.40 10.36
N GLU A 607 30.93 -15.23 10.61
CA GLU A 607 31.48 -14.38 9.56
C GLU A 607 32.84 -14.90 9.10
N LYS A 608 33.00 -15.17 7.80
CA LYS A 608 34.21 -15.75 7.22
C LYS A 608 35.47 -14.95 7.51
N ALA A 609 35.39 -13.62 7.46
CA ALA A 609 36.53 -12.72 7.59
C ALA A 609 37.00 -12.56 9.02
N THR A 610 36.14 -12.57 10.02
CA THR A 610 36.45 -12.24 11.41
C THR A 610 36.33 -13.43 12.36
N GLY A 611 35.60 -14.51 11.95
CA GLY A 611 35.24 -15.60 12.83
C GLY A 611 34.23 -15.21 13.91
N GLU A 612 33.62 -14.01 13.84
CA GLU A 612 32.58 -13.59 14.78
C GLU A 612 31.32 -14.46 14.61
N LYS A 613 30.81 -14.94 15.74
CA LYS A 613 29.52 -15.66 15.77
C LYS A 613 28.37 -14.72 15.45
N LEU A 614 27.54 -15.12 14.51
CA LEU A 614 26.40 -14.35 14.02
C LEU A 614 25.07 -14.94 14.51
N GLU A 615 24.09 -14.07 14.68
CA GLU A 615 22.70 -14.44 14.91
C GLU A 615 21.93 -14.46 13.59
N GLN A 616 21.22 -15.57 13.31
CA GLN A 616 20.30 -15.62 12.17
C GLN A 616 19.05 -14.85 12.48
N VAL A 617 18.70 -13.88 11.67
CA VAL A 617 17.53 -13.03 11.80
C VAL A 617 16.74 -13.00 10.49
N VAL A 618 15.48 -12.56 10.56
CA VAL A 618 14.65 -12.34 9.37
C VAL A 618 14.78 -10.89 8.94
N ALA A 619 15.09 -10.67 7.65
CA ALA A 619 15.24 -9.34 7.07
C ALA A 619 14.62 -9.24 5.67
N LYS A 620 14.34 -8.02 5.23
CA LYS A 620 13.91 -7.75 3.85
C LYS A 620 15.02 -8.20 2.89
N MET A 621 14.61 -8.80 1.77
CA MET A 621 15.54 -9.14 0.68
C MET A 621 16.18 -7.87 0.12
N SER A 622 17.50 -7.85 0.04
CA SER A 622 18.24 -6.73 -0.51
C SER A 622 19.53 -7.18 -1.22
N LYS A 623 19.92 -6.41 -2.25
CA LYS A 623 21.17 -6.66 -2.98
C LYS A 623 22.41 -6.50 -2.11
N SER A 624 22.37 -5.59 -1.15
CA SER A 624 23.50 -5.34 -0.24
C SER A 624 23.72 -6.50 0.72
N LEU A 625 22.66 -7.18 1.14
CA LEU A 625 22.74 -8.36 2.00
C LEU A 625 22.95 -9.66 1.23
N LYS A 626 22.83 -9.61 -0.10
CA LYS A 626 22.90 -10.79 -0.98
C LYS A 626 22.01 -11.96 -0.53
N ASN A 627 20.88 -11.62 0.11
CA ASN A 627 19.87 -12.57 0.59
C ASN A 627 18.63 -12.65 -0.33
N VAL A 628 18.75 -12.16 -1.56
CA VAL A 628 17.70 -12.22 -2.59
C VAL A 628 17.64 -13.64 -3.15
N VAL A 629 16.45 -14.23 -3.19
CA VAL A 629 16.19 -15.53 -3.83
C VAL A 629 15.61 -15.28 -5.22
N ASN A 630 16.26 -15.84 -6.25
CA ASN A 630 15.82 -15.70 -7.63
C ASN A 630 14.80 -16.79 -7.96
N PRO A 631 13.61 -16.45 -8.47
CA PRO A 631 12.61 -17.44 -8.86
C PRO A 631 13.08 -18.38 -9.98
N ASP A 632 13.97 -17.92 -10.87
CA ASP A 632 14.50 -18.77 -11.97
C ASP A 632 15.25 -20.00 -11.43
N ASP A 633 16.00 -19.84 -10.34
CA ASP A 633 16.75 -20.93 -9.71
C ASP A 633 15.79 -21.98 -9.10
N GLU A 634 14.75 -21.51 -8.44
CA GLU A 634 13.73 -22.35 -7.82
C GLU A 634 12.87 -23.07 -8.89
N ILE A 635 12.47 -22.38 -9.95
CA ILE A 635 11.73 -22.95 -11.08
C ILE A 635 12.57 -24.04 -11.77
N LYS A 636 13.84 -23.77 -12.03
CA LYS A 636 14.76 -24.73 -12.64
C LYS A 636 14.90 -26.01 -11.81
N GLN A 637 14.88 -25.89 -10.50
CA GLN A 637 15.08 -27.02 -9.60
C GLN A 637 13.80 -27.80 -9.29
N TYR A 638 12.65 -27.12 -9.14
CA TYR A 638 11.42 -27.69 -8.62
C TYR A 638 10.21 -27.55 -9.55
N GLY A 639 10.30 -26.77 -10.61
CA GLY A 639 9.21 -26.44 -11.52
C GLY A 639 8.39 -25.24 -11.06
N ALA A 640 7.77 -24.55 -12.01
CA ALA A 640 6.94 -23.36 -11.78
C ALA A 640 5.71 -23.66 -10.93
N ASP A 641 5.05 -24.80 -11.15
CA ASP A 641 3.89 -25.19 -10.35
C ASP A 641 4.25 -25.39 -8.87
N SER A 642 5.45 -25.93 -8.59
CA SER A 642 5.93 -26.07 -7.20
C SER A 642 6.20 -24.71 -6.55
N VAL A 643 6.80 -23.77 -7.27
CA VAL A 643 7.07 -22.40 -6.78
C VAL A 643 5.75 -21.69 -6.47
N ARG A 644 4.81 -21.67 -7.40
CA ARG A 644 3.47 -21.06 -7.24
C ARG A 644 2.75 -21.58 -6.01
N MET A 645 2.66 -22.92 -5.90
CA MET A 645 1.97 -23.54 -4.76
C MET A 645 2.70 -23.29 -3.44
N TYR A 646 4.03 -23.25 -3.45
CA TYR A 646 4.79 -23.01 -2.23
C TYR A 646 4.59 -21.60 -1.69
N GLU A 647 4.60 -20.58 -2.55
CA GLU A 647 4.30 -19.17 -2.16
C GLU A 647 2.94 -19.06 -1.46
N MET A 648 1.96 -19.77 -1.97
CA MET A 648 0.61 -19.80 -1.41
C MET A 648 0.48 -20.67 -0.15
N PHE A 649 1.36 -21.65 0.01
CA PHE A 649 1.33 -22.59 1.13
C PHE A 649 2.02 -22.09 2.39
N MET A 650 3.04 -21.23 2.27
CA MET A 650 3.87 -20.75 3.39
C MET A 650 3.07 -20.10 4.53
N GLY A 651 1.86 -19.60 4.28
CA GLY A 651 1.00 -18.94 5.26
C GLY A 651 -0.09 -18.09 4.65
N PRO A 652 -0.89 -17.38 5.47
CA PRO A 652 -1.89 -16.45 4.96
C PRO A 652 -1.29 -15.39 4.04
N LEU A 653 -2.00 -15.05 2.95
CA LEU A 653 -1.52 -14.11 1.93
C LEU A 653 -1.10 -12.74 2.52
N THR A 654 -1.82 -12.26 3.51
CA THR A 654 -1.61 -10.92 4.09
C THR A 654 -0.49 -10.84 5.14
N MET A 655 0.10 -12.00 5.51
CA MET A 655 1.15 -12.07 6.53
C MET A 655 2.54 -12.11 5.90
N SER A 656 3.47 -11.32 6.43
CA SER A 656 4.90 -11.43 6.08
C SER A 656 5.48 -12.74 6.59
N LYS A 657 6.33 -13.38 5.76
CA LYS A 657 6.88 -14.71 6.01
C LYS A 657 8.27 -14.88 5.39
N PRO A 658 9.19 -15.58 6.07
CA PRO A 658 10.52 -15.82 5.53
C PRO A 658 10.50 -16.94 4.49
N TRP A 659 11.18 -16.73 3.37
CA TRP A 659 11.43 -17.78 2.38
C TRP A 659 12.32 -18.87 2.98
N ASN A 660 11.90 -20.11 2.81
CA ASN A 660 12.69 -21.29 3.20
C ASN A 660 12.68 -22.30 2.05
N THR A 661 13.76 -22.39 1.33
CA THR A 661 13.91 -23.31 0.18
C THR A 661 13.65 -24.79 0.56
N GLN A 662 13.89 -25.19 1.83
CA GLN A 662 13.54 -26.56 2.26
C GLN A 662 12.03 -26.82 2.26
N GLY A 663 11.21 -25.78 2.42
CA GLY A 663 9.76 -25.91 2.42
C GLY A 663 9.16 -26.28 1.06
N ILE A 664 9.77 -25.85 -0.05
CA ILE A 664 9.30 -26.14 -1.41
C ILE A 664 9.36 -27.64 -1.74
N ILE A 665 10.30 -28.38 -1.12
CA ILE A 665 10.45 -29.82 -1.31
C ILE A 665 9.16 -30.56 -0.94
N GLY A 666 8.46 -30.09 0.10
CA GLY A 666 7.18 -30.68 0.51
C GLY A 666 6.10 -30.54 -0.56
N ILE A 667 6.03 -29.40 -1.21
CA ILE A 667 5.10 -29.13 -2.32
C ILE A 667 5.50 -29.93 -3.57
N HIS A 668 6.78 -29.95 -3.89
CA HIS A 668 7.27 -30.72 -5.03
C HIS A 668 6.93 -32.22 -4.89
N ARG A 669 7.17 -32.82 -3.71
CA ARG A 669 6.75 -34.19 -3.41
C ARG A 669 5.24 -34.41 -3.49
N PHE A 670 4.44 -33.41 -3.12
CA PHE A 670 2.99 -33.47 -3.31
C PHE A 670 2.63 -33.57 -4.79
N LEU A 671 3.23 -32.77 -5.67
CA LEU A 671 2.97 -32.83 -7.11
C LEU A 671 3.50 -34.13 -7.74
N GLU A 672 4.65 -34.65 -7.30
CA GLU A 672 5.12 -36.00 -7.67
C GLU A 672 4.12 -37.08 -7.28
N LYS A 673 3.52 -36.97 -6.08
CA LYS A 673 2.48 -37.91 -5.63
C LYS A 673 1.22 -37.81 -6.50
N VAL A 674 0.77 -36.61 -6.84
CA VAL A 674 -0.35 -36.41 -7.77
C VAL A 674 -0.03 -37.04 -9.14
N TRP A 675 1.18 -36.78 -9.66
CA TRP A 675 1.61 -37.39 -10.93
C TRP A 675 1.57 -38.91 -10.90
N SER A 676 2.09 -39.51 -9.83
CA SER A 676 2.06 -40.98 -9.68
C SER A 676 0.63 -41.55 -9.58
N LEU A 677 -0.32 -40.79 -9.05
CA LEU A 677 -1.73 -41.18 -9.02
C LEU A 677 -2.35 -41.25 -10.44
N SER A 678 -1.89 -40.42 -11.39
CA SER A 678 -2.36 -40.50 -12.76
C SER A 678 -2.00 -41.77 -13.53
N GLU A 679 -1.13 -42.59 -12.94
CA GLU A 679 -0.73 -43.88 -13.51
C GLU A 679 -1.57 -45.05 -12.96
N LYS A 680 -2.39 -44.82 -11.91
CA LYS A 680 -3.31 -45.80 -11.37
C LYS A 680 -4.47 -46.11 -12.32
N PRO A 681 -5.02 -47.32 -12.29
CA PRO A 681 -6.23 -47.62 -13.03
C PRO A 681 -7.38 -46.69 -12.66
N LEU A 682 -8.13 -46.24 -13.68
CA LEU A 682 -9.36 -45.51 -13.48
C LEU A 682 -10.56 -46.46 -13.50
N SER A 683 -11.52 -46.25 -12.58
CA SER A 683 -12.79 -46.95 -12.55
C SER A 683 -13.94 -46.03 -12.97
N ASP A 684 -14.94 -46.60 -13.64
CA ASP A 684 -16.15 -45.87 -14.06
C ASP A 684 -17.29 -45.99 -13.02
N ILE A 685 -16.94 -46.11 -11.74
CA ILE A 685 -17.88 -46.21 -10.64
C ILE A 685 -18.64 -44.89 -10.52
N ASP A 686 -19.98 -44.95 -10.47
CA ASP A 686 -20.82 -43.79 -10.19
C ASP A 686 -20.75 -43.45 -8.69
N ILE A 687 -20.02 -42.36 -8.38
CA ILE A 687 -19.88 -41.88 -7.02
C ILE A 687 -21.08 -41.06 -6.53
N THR A 688 -22.04 -40.74 -7.40
CA THR A 688 -23.23 -39.95 -7.05
C THR A 688 -24.38 -40.85 -6.58
N GLY A 689 -24.33 -42.14 -6.93
CA GLY A 689 -25.31 -43.13 -6.59
C GLY A 689 -25.18 -43.70 -5.16
N HIS A 690 -25.93 -44.77 -4.89
CA HIS A 690 -25.82 -45.49 -3.64
C HIS A 690 -24.53 -46.31 -3.61
N LEU A 691 -23.66 -46.03 -2.64
CA LEU A 691 -22.38 -46.73 -2.43
C LEU A 691 -22.51 -47.67 -1.22
N THR A 692 -22.10 -48.94 -1.38
CA THR A 692 -22.03 -49.94 -0.31
C THR A 692 -20.61 -50.15 0.24
N ASP A 693 -19.58 -49.73 -0.53
CA ASP A 693 -18.19 -49.81 -0.09
C ASP A 693 -17.87 -48.63 0.83
N GLU A 694 -17.57 -48.94 2.10
CA GLU A 694 -17.24 -47.92 3.12
C GLU A 694 -16.05 -47.03 2.73
N LYS A 695 -15.06 -47.59 2.01
CA LYS A 695 -13.90 -46.80 1.55
C LYS A 695 -14.32 -45.78 0.49
N LEU A 696 -15.21 -46.14 -0.42
CA LEU A 696 -15.76 -45.24 -1.44
C LEU A 696 -16.67 -44.20 -0.81
N VAL A 697 -17.46 -44.54 0.21
CA VAL A 697 -18.31 -43.60 0.96
C VAL A 697 -17.42 -42.54 1.66
N ALA A 698 -16.37 -43.00 2.37
CA ALA A 698 -15.41 -42.14 3.06
C ALA A 698 -14.66 -41.25 2.07
N LEU A 699 -14.24 -41.77 0.91
CA LEU A 699 -13.56 -41.02 -0.13
C LEU A 699 -14.47 -39.94 -0.76
N ARG A 700 -15.74 -40.28 -1.02
CA ARG A 700 -16.75 -39.30 -1.51
C ARG A 700 -16.96 -38.15 -0.54
N LYS A 701 -17.03 -38.45 0.75
CA LYS A 701 -17.12 -37.44 1.82
C LYS A 701 -15.89 -36.52 1.83
N SER A 702 -14.68 -37.12 1.84
CA SER A 702 -13.41 -36.38 1.78
C SER A 702 -13.32 -35.51 0.55
N PHE A 703 -13.83 -35.95 -0.59
CA PHE A 703 -13.87 -35.15 -1.82
C PHE A 703 -14.86 -33.99 -1.74
N ALA A 704 -16.07 -34.21 -1.23
CA ALA A 704 -17.06 -33.15 -1.01
C ALA A 704 -16.52 -32.07 -0.05
N GLN A 705 -15.86 -32.48 1.04
CA GLN A 705 -15.17 -31.56 1.96
C GLN A 705 -14.07 -30.78 1.23
N THR A 706 -13.35 -31.41 0.31
CA THR A 706 -12.29 -30.78 -0.46
C THR A 706 -12.84 -29.74 -1.42
N ILE A 707 -13.90 -30.06 -2.19
CA ILE A 707 -14.53 -29.09 -3.09
C ILE A 707 -15.05 -27.89 -2.28
N SER A 708 -15.80 -28.15 -1.19
CA SER A 708 -16.37 -27.10 -0.34
C SER A 708 -15.29 -26.18 0.22
N LYS A 709 -14.27 -26.77 0.85
CA LYS A 709 -13.20 -25.98 1.51
C LYS A 709 -12.34 -25.22 0.51
N VAL A 710 -11.88 -25.87 -0.56
CA VAL A 710 -11.05 -25.20 -1.58
C VAL A 710 -11.84 -24.08 -2.27
N THR A 711 -13.13 -24.28 -2.54
CA THR A 711 -14.00 -23.24 -3.11
C THR A 711 -14.07 -22.02 -2.20
N ASN A 712 -14.35 -22.23 -0.91
CA ASN A 712 -14.44 -21.13 0.05
C ASN A 712 -13.10 -20.43 0.26
N ASP A 713 -12.05 -21.19 0.43
CA ASP A 713 -10.71 -20.68 0.68
C ASP A 713 -10.15 -19.90 -0.54
N THR A 714 -10.46 -20.34 -1.76
CA THR A 714 -10.08 -19.61 -2.99
C THR A 714 -10.84 -18.28 -3.08
N LYS A 715 -12.14 -18.25 -2.78
CA LYS A 715 -12.95 -17.02 -2.75
C LYS A 715 -12.44 -16.00 -1.73
N THR A 716 -11.96 -16.49 -0.60
CA THR A 716 -11.49 -15.65 0.52
C THR A 716 -9.98 -15.47 0.54
N LEU A 717 -9.27 -15.95 -0.48
CA LEU A 717 -7.81 -15.87 -0.65
C LEU A 717 -7.01 -16.59 0.47
N ASN A 718 -7.60 -17.63 1.07
CA ASN A 718 -6.97 -18.48 2.09
C ASN A 718 -6.29 -19.69 1.44
N PHE A 719 -5.37 -19.45 0.51
CA PHE A 719 -4.79 -20.47 -0.35
C PHE A 719 -4.01 -21.55 0.40
N ASN A 720 -3.36 -21.20 1.51
CA ASN A 720 -2.58 -22.14 2.31
C ASN A 720 -3.44 -23.28 2.88
N THR A 721 -4.66 -22.98 3.33
CA THR A 721 -5.58 -24.01 3.85
C THR A 721 -6.25 -24.80 2.73
N ALA A 722 -6.48 -24.18 1.56
CA ALA A 722 -6.93 -24.88 0.36
C ALA A 722 -5.91 -25.96 -0.09
N ILE A 723 -4.63 -25.59 -0.16
CA ILE A 723 -3.55 -26.51 -0.54
C ILE A 723 -3.45 -27.66 0.49
N SER A 724 -3.51 -27.36 1.78
CA SER A 724 -3.51 -28.36 2.84
C SER A 724 -4.67 -29.35 2.67
N GLN A 725 -5.86 -28.87 2.30
CA GLN A 725 -7.02 -29.73 2.06
C GLN A 725 -6.82 -30.64 0.83
N MET A 726 -6.23 -30.12 -0.24
CA MET A 726 -5.88 -30.94 -1.41
C MET A 726 -4.87 -32.02 -1.05
N MET A 727 -3.90 -31.74 -0.17
CA MET A 727 -2.95 -32.74 0.32
C MET A 727 -3.63 -33.85 1.11
N ILE A 728 -4.62 -33.52 1.96
CA ILE A 728 -5.42 -34.52 2.71
C ILE A 728 -6.14 -35.44 1.72
N PHE A 729 -6.85 -34.85 0.74
CA PHE A 729 -7.58 -35.64 -0.24
C PHE A 729 -6.68 -36.56 -1.08
N VAL A 730 -5.52 -36.07 -1.52
CA VAL A 730 -4.53 -36.89 -2.26
C VAL A 730 -4.00 -38.04 -1.41
N ASN A 731 -3.87 -37.86 -0.09
CA ASN A 731 -3.52 -38.91 0.82
C ASN A 731 -4.62 -39.99 0.89
N ASP A 732 -5.89 -39.59 0.93
CA ASP A 732 -7.01 -40.57 0.91
C ASP A 732 -7.11 -41.29 -0.43
N LEU A 733 -7.00 -40.52 -1.53
CA LEU A 733 -7.02 -41.10 -2.89
C LEU A 733 -5.88 -42.12 -3.11
N SER A 734 -4.72 -41.88 -2.50
CA SER A 734 -3.56 -42.79 -2.64
C SER A 734 -3.76 -44.16 -2.02
N LYS A 735 -4.72 -44.34 -1.10
CA LYS A 735 -5.07 -45.61 -0.47
C LYS A 735 -5.96 -46.48 -1.37
N MET A 736 -6.53 -45.91 -2.43
CA MET A 736 -7.39 -46.65 -3.36
C MET A 736 -6.55 -47.43 -4.38
N GLU A 737 -6.99 -48.63 -4.74
CA GLU A 737 -6.37 -49.44 -5.79
C GLU A 737 -6.67 -48.91 -7.19
N SER A 738 -7.90 -48.46 -7.42
CA SER A 738 -8.35 -47.75 -8.61
C SER A 738 -9.05 -46.43 -8.24
N ILE A 739 -8.97 -45.44 -9.10
CA ILE A 739 -9.50 -44.11 -8.85
C ILE A 739 -10.79 -43.91 -9.65
N PRO A 740 -11.90 -43.45 -9.04
CA PRO A 740 -13.11 -43.11 -9.79
C PRO A 740 -12.81 -41.96 -10.78
N ARG A 741 -13.01 -42.20 -12.09
CA ARG A 741 -12.66 -41.32 -13.20
C ARG A 741 -13.28 -39.91 -13.03
N ALA A 742 -14.57 -39.82 -12.69
CA ALA A 742 -15.27 -38.59 -12.49
C ALA A 742 -14.65 -37.73 -11.37
N MET A 743 -14.32 -38.39 -10.24
CA MET A 743 -13.67 -37.73 -9.09
C MET A 743 -12.27 -37.24 -9.42
N TRP A 744 -11.49 -38.03 -10.16
CA TRP A 744 -10.17 -37.66 -10.61
C TRP A 744 -10.21 -36.44 -11.57
N SER A 745 -11.16 -36.50 -12.53
CA SER A 745 -11.39 -35.40 -13.47
C SER A 745 -11.71 -34.09 -12.75
N ASP A 746 -12.59 -34.12 -11.77
CA ASP A 746 -12.96 -32.95 -11.00
C ASP A 746 -11.84 -32.47 -10.06
N PHE A 747 -11.06 -33.38 -9.47
CA PHE A 747 -9.88 -33.00 -8.70
C PHE A 747 -8.82 -32.32 -9.58
N VAL A 748 -8.59 -32.80 -10.79
CA VAL A 748 -7.67 -32.18 -11.75
C VAL A 748 -8.10 -30.76 -12.09
N LYS A 749 -9.41 -30.46 -12.22
CA LYS A 749 -9.93 -29.12 -12.40
C LYS A 749 -9.58 -28.21 -11.21
N ILE A 750 -9.76 -28.70 -9.99
CA ILE A 750 -9.42 -27.96 -8.76
C ILE A 750 -7.91 -27.68 -8.72
N LEU A 751 -7.10 -28.68 -8.93
CA LEU A 751 -5.63 -28.58 -8.90
C LEU A 751 -5.12 -27.60 -9.96
N SER A 752 -5.71 -27.60 -11.17
CA SER A 752 -5.26 -26.80 -12.31
C SER A 752 -5.28 -25.28 -12.04
N VAL A 753 -6.07 -24.84 -11.09
CA VAL A 753 -6.13 -23.44 -10.68
C VAL A 753 -4.86 -23.04 -9.90
N TYR A 754 -4.32 -23.94 -9.12
CA TYR A 754 -3.11 -23.76 -8.30
C TYR A 754 -1.82 -24.13 -9.04
N ALA A 755 -1.85 -25.27 -9.74
CA ALA A 755 -0.77 -25.86 -10.51
C ALA A 755 -1.22 -26.06 -11.96
N PRO A 756 -1.21 -25.02 -12.80
CA PRO A 756 -1.86 -25.08 -14.11
C PRO A 756 -1.17 -25.98 -15.12
N HIS A 757 0.14 -26.12 -15.07
CA HIS A 757 0.87 -26.91 -16.05
C HIS A 757 0.59 -28.41 -15.87
N ILE A 758 0.73 -28.93 -14.67
CA ILE A 758 0.37 -30.31 -14.35
C ILE A 758 -1.14 -30.54 -14.54
N GLY A 759 -1.98 -29.56 -14.21
CA GLY A 759 -3.43 -29.65 -14.40
C GLY A 759 -3.83 -29.84 -15.87
N GLU A 760 -3.27 -29.04 -16.79
CA GLU A 760 -3.49 -29.20 -18.24
C GLU A 760 -2.99 -30.57 -18.75
N GLU A 761 -1.81 -31.01 -18.32
CA GLU A 761 -1.25 -32.28 -18.73
C GLU A 761 -2.09 -33.47 -18.28
N LEU A 762 -2.54 -33.45 -17.01
CA LEU A 762 -3.44 -34.48 -16.49
C LEU A 762 -4.80 -34.47 -17.19
N TRP A 763 -5.30 -33.30 -17.54
CA TRP A 763 -6.54 -33.13 -18.28
C TRP A 763 -6.43 -33.73 -19.69
N GLN A 764 -5.30 -33.50 -20.37
CA GLN A 764 -5.02 -34.09 -21.67
C GLN A 764 -4.88 -35.63 -21.57
N LYS A 765 -4.20 -36.15 -20.52
CA LYS A 765 -4.11 -37.59 -20.26
C LYS A 765 -5.46 -38.27 -20.06
N LEU A 766 -6.48 -37.53 -19.58
CA LEU A 766 -7.86 -38.01 -19.46
C LEU A 766 -8.60 -38.10 -20.81
N GLY A 767 -7.96 -37.73 -21.91
CA GLY A 767 -8.50 -37.78 -23.27
C GLY A 767 -9.17 -36.47 -23.73
N ASN A 768 -9.03 -35.38 -23.00
CA ASN A 768 -9.62 -34.10 -23.37
C ASN A 768 -8.72 -33.32 -24.33
N GLY A 769 -9.29 -32.82 -25.44
CA GLY A 769 -8.56 -32.10 -26.48
C GLY A 769 -8.48 -30.59 -26.34
N LYS A 770 -9.24 -30.01 -25.39
CA LYS A 770 -9.29 -28.57 -25.12
C LYS A 770 -8.62 -28.25 -23.78
N THR A 771 -8.19 -26.99 -23.63
CA THR A 771 -7.66 -26.49 -22.34
C THR A 771 -8.66 -26.64 -21.20
N ILE A 772 -8.16 -26.95 -20.01
CA ILE A 772 -8.94 -27.04 -18.76
C ILE A 772 -9.37 -25.66 -18.23
N ALA A 773 -8.76 -24.59 -18.71
CA ALA A 773 -8.89 -23.22 -18.14
C ALA A 773 -10.32 -22.67 -18.11
N TYR A 774 -11.22 -23.17 -18.95
CA TYR A 774 -12.61 -22.75 -19.05
C TYR A 774 -13.61 -23.86 -18.70
N GLU A 775 -13.15 -24.97 -18.17
CA GLU A 775 -14.01 -26.04 -17.71
C GLU A 775 -14.81 -25.59 -16.47
N LYS A 776 -16.01 -26.17 -16.31
CA LYS A 776 -16.87 -25.80 -15.19
C LYS A 776 -16.25 -26.26 -13.86
N TRP A 777 -16.23 -25.35 -12.87
CA TRP A 777 -15.80 -25.66 -11.50
C TRP A 777 -16.64 -26.80 -10.90
N PRO A 778 -16.04 -27.77 -10.22
CA PRO A 778 -16.74 -28.89 -9.64
C PRO A 778 -17.79 -28.49 -8.60
N SER A 779 -18.87 -29.23 -8.56
CA SER A 779 -19.92 -29.11 -7.54
C SER A 779 -20.07 -30.42 -6.76
N PHE A 780 -20.68 -30.37 -5.62
CA PHE A 780 -20.93 -31.53 -4.76
C PHE A 780 -22.32 -31.44 -4.15
N ASN A 781 -22.84 -32.59 -3.68
CA ASN A 781 -24.06 -32.62 -2.89
C ASN A 781 -23.71 -32.31 -1.42
N GLU A 782 -24.36 -31.30 -0.82
CA GLU A 782 -24.16 -30.90 0.58
C GLU A 782 -24.48 -32.03 1.58
N GLU A 783 -25.33 -32.99 1.20
CA GLU A 783 -25.62 -34.14 2.05
C GLU A 783 -24.38 -34.98 2.36
N TYR A 784 -23.38 -35.00 1.45
CA TYR A 784 -22.12 -35.71 1.67
C TYR A 784 -21.24 -35.09 2.76
N LEU A 785 -21.54 -33.86 3.19
CA LEU A 785 -20.85 -33.18 4.28
C LEU A 785 -21.44 -33.50 5.66
N LYS A 786 -22.66 -34.05 5.70
CA LYS A 786 -23.28 -34.37 6.95
C LYS A 786 -22.51 -35.51 7.61
N ASP A 787 -22.10 -35.31 8.86
CA ASP A 787 -21.56 -36.34 9.69
C ASP A 787 -22.74 -37.09 10.31
N ASP A 788 -22.77 -38.40 10.17
CA ASP A 788 -23.77 -39.26 10.87
C ASP A 788 -23.51 -39.20 12.37
N GLU A 789 -22.25 -39.00 12.77
CA GLU A 789 -21.84 -38.87 14.17
C GLU A 789 -20.96 -37.67 14.40
N LYS A 790 -21.09 -37.04 15.56
CA LYS A 790 -20.26 -35.91 16.03
C LYS A 790 -19.50 -36.28 17.28
N THR A 791 -18.24 -35.83 17.38
CA THR A 791 -17.45 -35.92 18.61
C THR A 791 -17.91 -34.86 19.59
N ILE A 792 -18.58 -35.29 20.64
CA ILE A 792 -19.06 -34.43 21.73
C ILE A 792 -18.00 -34.42 22.84
N VAL A 793 -17.59 -33.25 23.21
CA VAL A 793 -16.63 -33.02 24.28
C VAL A 793 -17.38 -32.97 25.62
N VAL A 794 -16.90 -33.71 26.64
CA VAL A 794 -17.47 -33.66 27.99
C VAL A 794 -16.57 -32.82 28.89
N MET A 795 -17.18 -31.85 29.49
CA MET A 795 -16.53 -31.00 30.50
C MET A 795 -17.19 -31.13 31.87
N VAL A 796 -16.41 -31.04 32.91
CA VAL A 796 -16.89 -30.96 34.29
C VAL A 796 -16.26 -29.72 34.94
N ASN A 797 -17.11 -28.81 35.40
CA ASN A 797 -16.71 -27.51 35.95
C ASN A 797 -15.74 -26.75 34.98
N GLY A 798 -16.05 -26.72 33.67
CA GLY A 798 -15.28 -26.03 32.66
C GLY A 798 -13.96 -26.70 32.24
N LYS A 799 -13.63 -27.90 32.76
CA LYS A 799 -12.41 -28.64 32.41
C LYS A 799 -12.77 -29.86 31.57
N LEU A 800 -12.05 -30.05 30.48
CA LEU A 800 -12.18 -31.25 29.62
C LEU A 800 -11.95 -32.55 30.44
N ARG A 801 -12.91 -33.50 30.35
CA ARG A 801 -12.86 -34.75 31.12
C ARG A 801 -13.10 -35.98 30.27
N GLY A 802 -13.77 -35.84 29.13
CA GLY A 802 -14.05 -36.95 28.22
C GLY A 802 -14.50 -36.51 26.85
N LYS A 803 -14.71 -37.46 25.97
CA LYS A 803 -15.29 -37.26 24.62
C LYS A 803 -15.95 -38.55 24.15
N PHE A 804 -17.07 -38.46 23.45
CA PHE A 804 -17.78 -39.61 22.87
C PHE A 804 -18.33 -39.23 21.48
N GLN A 805 -18.68 -40.23 20.69
CA GLN A 805 -19.40 -40.05 19.42
C GLN A 805 -20.91 -40.15 19.69
N ALA A 806 -21.63 -39.19 19.09
CA ALA A 806 -23.10 -39.20 19.11
C ALA A 806 -23.64 -38.92 17.71
N PRO A 807 -24.81 -39.46 17.36
CA PRO A 807 -25.48 -39.12 16.09
C PRO A 807 -25.66 -37.58 15.97
N SER A 808 -25.38 -37.05 14.80
CA SER A 808 -25.52 -35.61 14.52
C SER A 808 -26.97 -35.17 14.76
N GLY A 809 -27.16 -34.07 15.47
CA GLY A 809 -28.50 -33.59 15.81
C GLY A 809 -29.18 -34.29 16.96
N SER A 810 -28.46 -35.15 17.73
CA SER A 810 -29.01 -35.77 18.92
C SER A 810 -29.63 -34.75 19.88
N ALA A 811 -30.72 -35.17 20.52
CA ALA A 811 -31.39 -34.31 21.50
C ALA A 811 -30.51 -34.08 22.74
N ASP A 812 -30.69 -32.92 23.39
CA ASP A 812 -29.83 -32.49 24.50
C ASP A 812 -29.86 -33.49 25.67
N ASP A 813 -31.02 -34.08 25.95
CA ASP A 813 -31.20 -35.12 26.97
C ASP A 813 -30.39 -36.39 26.67
N VAL A 814 -30.38 -36.85 25.40
CA VAL A 814 -29.57 -37.95 24.92
C VAL A 814 -28.08 -37.65 25.09
N LEU A 815 -27.64 -36.45 24.67
CA LEU A 815 -26.24 -36.02 24.81
C LEU A 815 -25.81 -35.96 26.29
N ILE A 816 -26.70 -35.48 27.17
CA ILE A 816 -26.43 -35.43 28.61
C ILE A 816 -26.27 -36.81 29.17
N GLU A 817 -27.14 -37.76 28.80
CA GLU A 817 -27.08 -39.12 29.31
C GLU A 817 -25.82 -39.88 28.82
N MET A 818 -25.47 -39.72 27.54
CA MET A 818 -24.22 -40.27 27.01
C MET A 818 -22.98 -39.66 27.69
N ALA A 819 -23.00 -38.34 27.93
CA ALA A 819 -21.91 -37.64 28.61
C ALA A 819 -21.72 -38.08 30.06
N LYS A 820 -22.79 -38.41 30.81
CA LYS A 820 -22.72 -38.96 32.17
C LYS A 820 -22.06 -40.34 32.20
N ASN A 821 -22.28 -41.11 31.14
CA ASN A 821 -21.76 -42.47 31.03
C ASN A 821 -20.35 -42.55 30.43
N ASP A 822 -19.79 -41.42 29.95
CA ASP A 822 -18.41 -41.35 29.44
C ASP A 822 -17.42 -41.72 30.55
N GLU A 823 -16.54 -42.68 30.31
CA GLU A 823 -15.58 -43.19 31.33
C GLU A 823 -14.66 -42.11 31.89
N GLY A 824 -14.29 -41.15 31.10
CA GLY A 824 -13.44 -40.04 31.50
C GLY A 824 -14.16 -39.04 32.39
N ALA A 825 -15.41 -38.70 32.08
CA ALA A 825 -16.24 -37.75 32.84
C ALA A 825 -16.81 -38.39 34.11
N LYS A 826 -17.20 -39.69 34.07
CA LYS A 826 -17.81 -40.41 35.17
C LYS A 826 -17.01 -40.36 36.46
N LYS A 827 -15.69 -40.50 36.38
CA LYS A 827 -14.77 -40.40 37.54
C LYS A 827 -14.82 -39.04 38.24
N PHE A 828 -15.22 -37.98 37.58
CA PHE A 828 -15.30 -36.62 38.11
C PHE A 828 -16.73 -36.26 38.55
N LEU A 829 -17.73 -37.04 38.19
CA LEU A 829 -19.13 -36.89 38.57
C LEU A 829 -19.49 -37.81 39.75
N GLU A 830 -18.75 -38.86 39.98
CA GLU A 830 -19.00 -39.83 41.06
C GLU A 830 -18.98 -39.16 42.43
N GLY A 831 -20.04 -39.33 43.18
CA GLY A 831 -20.22 -38.74 44.50
C GLY A 831 -20.56 -37.21 44.52
N LYS A 832 -20.84 -36.66 43.36
CA LYS A 832 -21.20 -35.22 43.23
C LYS A 832 -22.62 -35.02 42.74
N GLN A 833 -23.23 -33.94 43.21
CA GLN A 833 -24.54 -33.51 42.74
C GLN A 833 -24.36 -32.62 41.49
N ILE A 834 -24.94 -33.02 40.37
CA ILE A 834 -24.99 -32.15 39.18
C ILE A 834 -25.99 -31.06 39.40
N VAL A 835 -25.54 -29.83 39.48
CA VAL A 835 -26.35 -28.61 39.69
C VAL A 835 -26.92 -28.09 38.35
N LYS A 836 -26.15 -28.19 37.27
CA LYS A 836 -26.56 -27.70 35.93
C LYS A 836 -25.82 -28.49 34.85
N SER A 837 -26.54 -28.81 33.77
CA SER A 837 -25.94 -29.32 32.52
C SER A 837 -26.12 -28.23 31.45
N VAL A 838 -25.07 -27.95 30.73
CA VAL A 838 -25.08 -27.01 29.61
C VAL A 838 -24.67 -27.77 28.35
N VAL A 839 -25.54 -27.82 27.37
CA VAL A 839 -25.28 -28.47 26.08
C VAL A 839 -25.05 -27.39 25.03
N VAL A 840 -23.96 -27.53 24.29
CA VAL A 840 -23.78 -26.85 23.02
C VAL A 840 -23.94 -27.91 21.93
N LYS A 841 -25.02 -27.84 21.19
CA LYS A 841 -25.47 -28.84 20.23
C LYS A 841 -24.32 -29.24 19.30
N ASP A 842 -24.13 -30.53 19.10
CA ASP A 842 -23.09 -31.14 18.26
C ASP A 842 -21.64 -30.77 18.62
N LYS A 843 -21.39 -30.23 19.82
CA LYS A 843 -20.04 -29.79 20.24
C LYS A 843 -19.62 -30.24 21.63
N LEU A 844 -20.39 -29.92 22.64
CA LEU A 844 -19.99 -30.23 24.02
C LEU A 844 -21.15 -30.34 24.98
N VAL A 845 -20.93 -31.10 26.06
CA VAL A 845 -21.74 -31.12 27.27
C VAL A 845 -20.86 -30.71 28.44
N ASN A 846 -21.26 -29.69 29.21
CA ASN A 846 -20.55 -29.25 30.42
C ASN A 846 -21.43 -29.44 31.64
N PHE A 847 -20.96 -30.23 32.62
CA PHE A 847 -21.59 -30.39 33.91
C PHE A 847 -21.03 -29.40 34.94
N VAL A 848 -21.90 -28.70 35.60
CA VAL A 848 -21.55 -27.99 36.86
C VAL A 848 -21.92 -28.90 37.99
N ALA A 849 -20.93 -29.46 38.66
CA ALA A 849 -21.11 -30.42 39.76
C ALA A 849 -20.43 -29.92 41.06
N LYS A 850 -21.10 -30.14 42.17
CA LYS A 850 -20.62 -29.80 43.49
C LYS A 850 -20.42 -31.06 44.34
#